data_f2bcebc9d9d2f2c34f835c15c3a7ddd0
#
_entry.id   f2bcebc9d9d2f2c34f835c15c3a7ddd0
#
_cell.length_a   1.000
_cell.length_b   1.000
_cell.length_c   1.000
_cell.angle_alpha   90.00
_cell.angle_beta   90.00
_cell.angle_gamma   90.00
#
_symmetry.space_group_name_H-M   'P 1'
#
loop_
_entity.id
_entity.type
_entity.pdbx_description
1 polymer ?
#
loop_
_entity_poly.entity_id
_entity_poly.type
_entity_poly.pdbx_seq_one_letter_code
_entity_poly.pdbx_strand_id
1 'polypeptide(L)'
;MNEMTQQAQKALLPFNASLLSVYNTYISEVADYLSLLLNAEHNMIPLSSTPLSSSICDSEWYFGADVLELRNNESDSKKFATNYILKDFPIETTPGQWDFLLKQPYEFILTQSFIFESPTKTLKNIDSQLNKLQSANDAAKTQQEELEAGKEAVAAGITLFGSLHCALTVFGDTPDQARSNGIKLSAEFITSGKGFRFSRASLASPFVFFSHMPLNKRRPLDTRRTITNLACLMSFHNYSSGKKSGNPIGDGSAIMPLKTDSGSVYWFNTHYSPPEKNVTGQKIAGHAMFLGATGTGKTTFEATASGFLQRFDPLMFVVDYNRSTELFVRAYGGSYFTLQEGIYTGCNPWQLAEGPESPVWHRLLAFLKRWTQVLARDNQGNPCSDEHGIELNAAVESIMRMPVEERRTALLLDIVSPELQTRLAKWCDNGEYAWAVDSPRNTFNPLHHKKVGFDTTVVLDTKNGIHPACEPLLAVLFFFKEIMQRGGNLMLSIIEEFWMPANFPMTQDMIKSALKAGRMKGEMMWLTSQSPEDAINCAIFAALVQQTATKILLPNPDAKWEGYKEIGLTEKEFEKLKELTKESRTMLIKQSGSSVFAKMDLFGFDEFIPVLSGSETGLSIFDEIIAEKGDVAPDIWIPELLKRLNG
;
A
#
# COMPACT_ATOMS: atom_id res chain seq x y z
N MET A 1 32.88 26.99 -0.55
CA MET A 1 32.28 25.82 0.18
C MET A 1 30.75 25.92 0.21
N ASN A 2 30.17 27.04 0.63
CA ASN A 2 28.70 27.16 0.70
C ASN A 2 27.97 26.99 -0.66
N GLU A 3 28.53 27.47 -1.75
CA GLU A 3 27.87 27.36 -3.07
C GLU A 3 27.86 25.91 -3.59
N MET A 4 28.95 25.18 -3.47
CA MET A 4 28.99 23.74 -3.82
C MET A 4 28.08 22.91 -2.95
N THR A 5 28.02 23.20 -1.64
CA THR A 5 27.12 22.53 -0.71
C THR A 5 25.65 22.78 -1.08
N GLN A 6 25.30 24.02 -1.42
CA GLN A 6 23.94 24.37 -1.87
C GLN A 6 23.58 23.70 -3.21
N GLN A 7 24.52 23.61 -4.14
CA GLN A 7 24.32 22.91 -5.42
C GLN A 7 24.11 21.41 -5.19
N ALA A 8 24.93 20.77 -4.36
CA ALA A 8 24.79 19.38 -3.99
C ALA A 8 23.45 19.11 -3.28
N GLN A 9 23.08 19.96 -2.33
CA GLN A 9 21.80 19.84 -1.63
C GLN A 9 20.61 19.95 -2.58
N LYS A 10 20.64 20.90 -3.52
CA LYS A 10 19.60 21.04 -4.54
C LYS A 10 19.52 19.83 -5.47
N ALA A 11 20.68 19.29 -5.88
CA ALA A 11 20.73 18.10 -6.75
C ALA A 11 20.22 16.83 -6.03
N LEU A 12 20.41 16.72 -4.72
CA LEU A 12 20.01 15.57 -3.92
C LEU A 12 18.64 15.72 -3.24
N LEU A 13 17.99 16.88 -3.37
CA LEU A 13 16.67 17.13 -2.79
C LEU A 13 15.60 16.08 -3.18
N PRO A 14 15.52 15.61 -4.45
CA PRO A 14 14.57 14.58 -4.85
C PRO A 14 14.76 13.24 -4.11
N PHE A 15 15.94 13.02 -3.49
CA PHE A 15 16.28 11.81 -2.75
C PHE A 15 16.15 11.99 -1.22
N ASN A 16 15.48 13.05 -0.77
CA ASN A 16 15.31 13.40 0.64
C ASN A 16 16.65 13.56 1.41
N ALA A 17 17.71 13.96 0.72
CA ALA A 17 19.00 14.17 1.35
C ALA A 17 18.99 15.42 2.24
N SER A 18 19.52 15.27 3.45
CA SER A 18 19.72 16.38 4.40
C SER A 18 21.19 16.53 4.76
N LEU A 19 21.57 17.74 5.16
CA LEU A 19 22.89 17.99 5.70
C LEU A 19 22.97 17.48 7.14
N LEU A 20 24.06 16.78 7.47
CA LEU A 20 24.35 16.45 8.86
C LEU A 20 24.57 17.75 9.65
N SER A 21 23.93 17.85 10.79
CA SER A 21 23.85 19.07 11.60
C SER A 21 24.17 18.79 13.08
N VAL A 22 23.88 19.76 13.91
CA VAL A 22 23.94 19.59 15.36
C VAL A 22 22.50 19.41 15.87
N TYR A 23 22.23 18.26 16.45
CA TYR A 23 20.96 17.92 17.05
C TYR A 23 20.89 18.43 18.49
N ASN A 24 19.75 19.02 18.90
CA ASN A 24 19.51 19.54 20.24
C ASN A 24 20.65 20.45 20.78
N THR A 25 21.33 21.18 19.92
CA THR A 25 22.44 22.09 20.25
C THR A 25 23.68 21.46 20.89
N TYR A 26 23.67 20.16 21.19
CA TYR A 26 24.75 19.47 21.90
C TYR A 26 25.32 18.26 21.19
N ILE A 27 24.59 17.63 20.27
CA ILE A 27 25.00 16.37 19.61
C ILE A 27 25.38 16.64 18.18
N SER A 28 26.56 16.17 17.77
CA SER A 28 27.04 16.30 16.40
C SER A 28 26.69 15.09 15.57
N GLU A 29 25.81 15.22 14.60
CA GLU A 29 25.49 14.14 13.63
C GLU A 29 26.72 13.75 12.79
N VAL A 30 27.63 14.68 12.52
CA VAL A 30 28.91 14.37 11.84
C VAL A 30 29.79 13.48 12.69
N ALA A 31 29.91 13.78 13.99
CA ALA A 31 30.71 12.97 14.91
C ALA A 31 30.09 11.58 15.10
N ASP A 32 28.74 11.47 15.23
CA ASP A 32 28.03 10.19 15.27
C ASP A 32 28.27 9.37 13.99
N TYR A 33 28.16 9.98 12.81
CA TYR A 33 28.47 9.30 11.56
C TYR A 33 29.91 8.78 11.48
N LEU A 34 30.89 9.57 11.91
CA LEU A 34 32.28 9.15 11.95
C LEU A 34 32.52 8.04 12.99
N SER A 35 31.85 8.11 14.13
CA SER A 35 31.85 7.07 15.16
C SER A 35 31.26 5.76 14.62
N LEU A 36 30.13 5.81 13.92
CA LEU A 36 29.55 4.64 13.27
C LEU A 36 30.50 3.93 12.34
N LEU A 37 31.29 4.66 11.55
CA LEU A 37 32.29 4.08 10.64
C LEU A 37 33.44 3.36 11.38
N LEU A 38 33.74 3.77 12.60
CA LEU A 38 34.84 3.21 13.42
C LEU A 38 34.38 2.11 14.38
N ASN A 39 33.20 2.29 14.98
CA ASN A 39 32.73 1.42 16.06
C ASN A 39 31.60 0.47 15.61
N ALA A 40 31.07 0.66 14.39
CA ALA A 40 29.90 -0.05 13.87
C ALA A 40 28.64 0.10 14.74
N GLU A 41 28.57 1.15 15.54
CA GLU A 41 27.48 1.50 16.44
C GLU A 41 27.21 3.00 16.39
N HIS A 42 25.94 3.39 16.52
CA HIS A 42 25.54 4.78 16.65
C HIS A 42 25.74 5.24 18.11
N ASN A 43 26.52 6.30 18.28
CA ASN A 43 26.75 6.93 19.58
C ASN A 43 26.33 8.39 19.53
N MET A 44 25.56 8.83 20.51
CA MET A 44 25.24 10.25 20.63
C MET A 44 26.46 11.04 21.11
N ILE A 45 27.26 11.54 20.19
CA ILE A 45 28.50 12.23 20.52
C ILE A 45 28.24 13.71 20.81
N PRO A 46 28.44 14.16 22.07
CA PRO A 46 28.26 15.54 22.43
C PRO A 46 29.36 16.42 21.83
N LEU A 47 29.02 17.67 21.51
CA LEU A 47 30.03 18.67 21.19
C LEU A 47 30.92 18.90 22.38
N SER A 48 32.23 18.71 22.18
CA SER A 48 33.25 18.84 23.23
C SER A 48 34.40 19.72 22.74
N SER A 49 35.13 20.29 23.69
CA SER A 49 36.39 20.99 23.41
C SER A 49 37.59 20.01 23.23
N THR A 50 37.37 18.73 23.45
CA THR A 50 38.41 17.68 23.23
C THR A 50 38.59 17.41 21.73
N PRO A 51 39.77 16.92 21.30
CA PRO A 51 39.94 16.53 19.91
C PRO A 51 38.89 15.51 19.44
N LEU A 52 38.36 15.69 18.23
CA LEU A 52 37.34 14.79 17.69
C LEU A 52 37.78 13.31 17.71
N SER A 53 39.04 13.05 17.45
CA SER A 53 39.59 11.69 17.47
C SER A 53 39.44 10.98 18.83
N SER A 54 39.46 11.69 19.93
CA SER A 54 39.27 11.10 21.27
C SER A 54 37.78 10.94 21.65
N SER A 55 36.90 11.57 20.91
CA SER A 55 35.44 11.49 21.17
C SER A 55 34.70 10.49 20.30
N ILE A 56 35.27 10.08 19.14
CA ILE A 56 34.61 9.21 18.16
C ILE A 56 35.09 7.77 18.16
N CYS A 57 36.15 7.46 18.90
CA CYS A 57 36.81 6.18 18.85
C CYS A 57 36.72 5.47 20.21
N ASP A 58 35.71 4.62 20.37
CA ASP A 58 35.43 3.89 21.61
C ASP A 58 35.77 2.40 21.52
N SER A 59 36.17 1.93 20.32
CA SER A 59 36.44 0.52 20.08
C SER A 59 37.92 0.22 19.89
N GLU A 60 38.32 -0.97 20.29
CA GLU A 60 39.59 -1.60 19.93
C GLU A 60 39.36 -2.53 18.72
N TRP A 61 40.31 -2.52 17.77
CA TRP A 61 40.26 -3.33 16.54
C TRP A 61 41.28 -4.45 16.56
N TYR A 62 40.83 -5.69 16.47
CA TYR A 62 41.69 -6.86 16.39
C TYR A 62 41.61 -7.47 14.99
N PHE A 63 42.59 -7.22 14.15
CA PHE A 63 42.63 -7.72 12.78
C PHE A 63 43.18 -9.13 12.75
N GLY A 64 42.32 -10.13 12.62
CA GLY A 64 42.71 -11.52 12.37
C GLY A 64 43.03 -11.79 10.90
N ALA A 65 43.26 -13.06 10.57
CA ALA A 65 43.59 -13.47 9.20
C ALA A 65 42.43 -13.19 8.22
N ASP A 66 41.21 -13.33 8.65
CA ASP A 66 39.99 -13.23 7.81
C ASP A 66 38.81 -12.52 8.47
N VAL A 67 38.88 -12.22 9.76
CA VAL A 67 37.85 -11.55 10.53
C VAL A 67 38.46 -10.42 11.34
N LEU A 68 37.81 -9.28 11.35
CA LEU A 68 38.03 -8.16 12.24
C LEU A 68 37.12 -8.34 13.46
N GLU A 69 37.64 -8.24 14.66
CA GLU A 69 36.89 -8.12 15.90
C GLU A 69 36.92 -6.66 16.36
N LEU A 70 35.75 -6.08 16.60
CA LEU A 70 35.60 -4.78 17.22
C LEU A 70 35.14 -5.02 18.67
N ARG A 71 35.79 -4.42 19.62
CA ARG A 71 35.43 -4.43 21.05
C ARG A 71 35.14 -3.00 21.46
N ASN A 72 33.90 -2.74 21.80
CA ASN A 72 33.52 -1.45 22.33
C ASN A 72 33.78 -1.46 23.84
N ASN A 73 34.58 -0.51 24.32
CA ASN A 73 35.00 -0.45 25.74
C ASN A 73 33.89 0.13 26.65
N GLU A 74 32.96 0.93 26.10
CA GLU A 74 31.87 1.52 26.89
C GLU A 74 30.67 0.56 27.05
N SER A 75 30.29 -0.14 25.97
CA SER A 75 29.13 -1.06 26.00
C SER A 75 29.50 -2.51 26.31
N ASP A 76 30.79 -2.83 26.45
CA ASP A 76 31.30 -4.21 26.57
C ASP A 76 30.80 -5.13 25.46
N SER A 77 30.41 -4.54 24.33
CA SER A 77 29.91 -5.26 23.17
C SER A 77 31.02 -5.71 22.23
N LYS A 78 30.81 -6.83 21.55
CA LYS A 78 31.70 -7.34 20.52
C LYS A 78 30.95 -7.49 19.21
N LYS A 79 31.59 -7.02 18.15
CA LYS A 79 31.11 -7.17 16.79
C LYS A 79 32.19 -7.73 15.90
N PHE A 80 31.83 -8.56 14.95
CA PHE A 80 32.77 -9.17 14.03
C PHE A 80 32.50 -8.71 12.62
N ALA A 81 33.55 -8.56 11.81
CA ALA A 81 33.38 -8.11 10.43
C ALA A 81 34.36 -8.81 9.48
N THR A 82 33.98 -8.88 8.22
CA THR A 82 34.83 -9.30 7.12
C THR A 82 34.94 -8.17 6.11
N ASN A 83 36.18 -7.89 5.66
CA ASN A 83 36.49 -6.78 4.77
C ASN A 83 36.71 -7.27 3.34
N TYR A 84 36.13 -6.56 2.38
CA TYR A 84 36.20 -6.86 0.95
C TYR A 84 36.57 -5.62 0.16
N ILE A 85 37.22 -5.85 -0.98
CA ILE A 85 37.56 -4.79 -1.92
C ILE A 85 37.11 -5.17 -3.32
N LEU A 86 36.59 -4.21 -4.06
CA LEU A 86 36.16 -4.41 -5.43
C LEU A 86 37.40 -4.66 -6.33
N LYS A 87 37.43 -5.83 -6.95
CA LYS A 87 38.54 -6.27 -7.81
C LYS A 87 38.20 -6.20 -9.28
N ASP A 88 37.08 -6.83 -9.66
CA ASP A 88 36.71 -6.95 -11.05
C ASP A 88 35.32 -6.31 -11.30
N PHE A 89 35.16 -5.76 -12.49
CA PHE A 89 33.94 -5.15 -12.98
C PHE A 89 33.30 -6.00 -14.08
N PRO A 90 31.99 -5.98 -14.26
CA PRO A 90 31.35 -6.54 -15.45
C PRO A 90 31.77 -5.78 -16.70
N ILE A 91 31.50 -6.38 -17.86
CA ILE A 91 31.77 -5.78 -19.17
C ILE A 91 31.00 -4.46 -19.32
N GLU A 92 29.76 -4.44 -18.81
CA GLU A 92 28.87 -3.29 -18.93
C GLU A 92 28.28 -2.93 -17.55
N THR A 93 28.12 -1.63 -17.28
CA THR A 93 27.49 -1.13 -16.07
C THR A 93 26.20 -0.39 -16.44
N THR A 94 25.11 -0.71 -15.72
CA THR A 94 23.79 -0.10 -15.90
C THR A 94 23.28 0.52 -14.61
N PRO A 95 22.47 1.58 -14.66
CA PRO A 95 21.86 2.16 -13.47
C PRO A 95 21.07 1.12 -12.68
N GLY A 96 21.13 1.19 -11.35
CA GLY A 96 20.41 0.30 -10.46
C GLY A 96 21.01 -1.09 -10.28
N GLN A 97 22.18 -1.36 -10.83
CA GLN A 97 22.85 -2.67 -10.72
C GLN A 97 23.12 -3.09 -9.25
N TRP A 98 23.25 -2.13 -8.34
CA TRP A 98 23.49 -2.38 -6.92
C TRP A 98 22.25 -2.21 -6.04
N ASP A 99 21.05 -2.09 -6.64
CA ASP A 99 19.79 -1.97 -5.88
C ASP A 99 19.48 -3.20 -5.02
N PHE A 100 20.03 -4.37 -5.35
CA PHE A 100 19.93 -5.57 -4.54
C PHE A 100 20.50 -5.37 -3.12
N LEU A 101 21.43 -4.42 -2.92
CA LEU A 101 21.97 -4.08 -1.61
C LEU A 101 20.91 -3.59 -0.64
N LEU A 102 19.86 -2.93 -1.13
CA LEU A 102 18.74 -2.45 -0.33
C LEU A 102 17.89 -3.58 0.27
N LYS A 103 18.06 -4.82 -0.25
CA LYS A 103 17.33 -6.01 0.20
C LYS A 103 18.13 -6.91 1.15
N GLN A 104 19.37 -6.56 1.43
CA GLN A 104 20.23 -7.42 2.23
C GLN A 104 19.84 -7.38 3.70
N PRO A 105 19.68 -8.53 4.36
CA PRO A 105 19.33 -8.61 5.77
C PRO A 105 20.52 -8.45 6.71
N TYR A 106 21.71 -8.16 6.16
CA TYR A 106 22.96 -8.03 6.91
C TYR A 106 23.31 -6.58 7.13
N GLU A 107 23.99 -6.31 8.22
CA GLU A 107 24.62 -5.03 8.43
C GLU A 107 25.93 -4.94 7.64
N PHE A 108 26.09 -3.87 6.87
CA PHE A 108 27.33 -3.64 6.10
C PHE A 108 27.59 -2.14 5.88
N ILE A 109 28.85 -1.82 5.66
CA ILE A 109 29.29 -0.50 5.20
C ILE A 109 29.90 -0.67 3.82
N LEU A 110 29.37 0.05 2.82
CA LEU A 110 29.91 0.14 1.47
C LEU A 110 30.34 1.58 1.22
N THR A 111 31.63 1.78 0.95
CA THR A 111 32.16 3.10 0.63
C THR A 111 32.72 3.13 -0.77
N GLN A 112 32.25 4.10 -1.54
CA GLN A 112 32.78 4.44 -2.85
C GLN A 112 33.53 5.77 -2.75
N SER A 113 34.79 5.78 -3.16
CA SER A 113 35.57 7.01 -3.25
C SER A 113 36.09 7.20 -4.67
N PHE A 114 35.94 8.42 -5.21
CA PHE A 114 36.31 8.75 -6.56
C PHE A 114 37.20 10.00 -6.60
N ILE A 115 38.37 9.91 -7.21
CA ILE A 115 39.24 11.04 -7.41
C ILE A 115 39.26 11.37 -8.90
N PHE A 116 38.76 12.56 -9.26
CA PHE A 116 38.75 13.02 -10.63
C PHE A 116 40.17 13.20 -11.21
N GLU A 117 40.38 12.74 -12.43
CA GLU A 117 41.55 13.05 -13.22
C GLU A 117 41.28 14.23 -14.16
N SER A 118 42.29 15.07 -14.37
CA SER A 118 42.14 16.13 -15.40
C SER A 118 42.02 15.51 -16.80
N PRO A 119 41.22 16.13 -17.71
CA PRO A 119 41.10 15.65 -19.08
C PRO A 119 42.47 15.45 -19.78
N THR A 120 43.39 16.39 -19.60
CA THR A 120 44.77 16.31 -20.16
C THR A 120 45.51 15.05 -19.68
N LYS A 121 45.43 14.72 -18.37
CA LYS A 121 46.04 13.51 -17.81
C LYS A 121 45.39 12.25 -18.34
N THR A 122 44.06 12.26 -18.43
CA THR A 122 43.28 11.13 -18.95
C THR A 122 43.65 10.83 -20.41
N LEU A 123 43.63 11.86 -21.27
CA LEU A 123 44.01 11.71 -22.69
C LEU A 123 45.43 11.14 -22.84
N LYS A 124 46.39 11.66 -22.10
CA LYS A 124 47.78 11.15 -22.10
C LYS A 124 47.87 9.67 -21.66
N ASN A 125 47.06 9.28 -20.70
CA ASN A 125 47.01 7.90 -20.21
C ASN A 125 46.37 6.96 -21.27
N ILE A 126 45.29 7.39 -21.94
CA ILE A 126 44.67 6.63 -23.01
C ILE A 126 45.64 6.45 -24.19
N ASP A 127 46.31 7.54 -24.60
CA ASP A 127 47.29 7.48 -25.68
C ASP A 127 48.42 6.50 -25.36
N SER A 128 48.92 6.55 -24.11
CA SER A 128 49.97 5.60 -23.64
C SER A 128 49.47 4.16 -23.71
N GLN A 129 48.21 3.88 -23.38
CA GLN A 129 47.65 2.55 -23.44
C GLN A 129 47.42 2.08 -24.89
N LEU A 130 46.94 2.95 -25.75
CA LEU A 130 46.79 2.66 -27.19
C LEU A 130 48.11 2.33 -27.85
N ASN A 131 49.14 3.11 -27.58
CA ASN A 131 50.49 2.86 -28.08
C ASN A 131 51.08 1.52 -27.60
N LYS A 132 50.79 1.09 -26.35
CA LYS A 132 51.21 -0.21 -25.84
C LYS A 132 50.49 -1.36 -26.57
N LEU A 133 49.17 -1.24 -26.82
CA LEU A 133 48.37 -2.26 -27.53
C LEU A 133 48.85 -2.38 -28.99
N GLN A 134 49.12 -1.26 -29.65
CA GLN A 134 49.66 -1.24 -31.01
C GLN A 134 51.06 -1.84 -31.08
N SER A 135 51.94 -1.51 -30.16
CA SER A 135 53.33 -2.04 -30.11
C SER A 135 53.39 -3.52 -29.75
N ALA A 136 52.41 -4.04 -29.01
CA ALA A 136 52.30 -5.45 -28.67
C ALA A 136 51.67 -6.28 -29.79
N ASN A 137 51.21 -5.65 -30.87
CA ASN A 137 50.43 -6.26 -31.97
C ASN A 137 49.24 -7.09 -31.45
N ASP A 138 48.58 -6.57 -30.40
CA ASP A 138 47.49 -7.25 -29.70
C ASP A 138 46.26 -7.36 -30.66
N ALA A 139 45.73 -8.58 -30.76
CA ALA A 139 44.60 -8.90 -31.64
C ALA A 139 43.26 -8.35 -31.11
N ALA A 140 43.24 -7.70 -29.91
CA ALA A 140 42.02 -7.17 -29.29
C ALA A 140 41.58 -5.83 -29.91
N LYS A 141 41.08 -5.87 -31.13
CA LYS A 141 40.56 -4.68 -31.85
C LYS A 141 39.46 -3.96 -31.06
N THR A 142 38.56 -4.71 -30.43
CA THR A 142 37.48 -4.18 -29.60
C THR A 142 38.00 -3.28 -28.47
N GLN A 143 39.10 -3.63 -27.83
CA GLN A 143 39.70 -2.85 -26.76
C GLN A 143 40.31 -1.53 -27.27
N GLN A 144 40.85 -1.54 -28.50
CA GLN A 144 41.36 -0.31 -29.14
C GLN A 144 40.23 0.63 -29.49
N GLU A 145 39.13 0.11 -30.08
CA GLU A 145 37.96 0.86 -30.47
C GLU A 145 37.28 1.51 -29.21
N GLU A 146 37.18 0.77 -28.11
CA GLU A 146 36.65 1.30 -26.85
C GLU A 146 37.50 2.41 -26.26
N LEU A 147 38.84 2.28 -26.32
CA LEU A 147 39.77 3.32 -25.85
C LEU A 147 39.70 4.57 -26.73
N GLU A 148 39.58 4.43 -28.06
CA GLU A 148 39.41 5.55 -28.98
C GLU A 148 38.08 6.27 -28.75
N ALA A 149 36.98 5.54 -28.60
CA ALA A 149 35.68 6.11 -28.25
C ALA A 149 35.72 6.84 -26.89
N GLY A 150 36.38 6.25 -25.90
CA GLY A 150 36.61 6.88 -24.60
C GLY A 150 37.42 8.18 -24.70
N LYS A 151 38.45 8.20 -25.55
CA LYS A 151 39.28 9.37 -25.83
C LYS A 151 38.45 10.50 -26.44
N GLU A 152 37.64 10.18 -27.44
CA GLU A 152 36.75 11.14 -28.09
C GLU A 152 35.73 11.71 -27.11
N ALA A 153 35.10 10.87 -26.28
CA ALA A 153 34.13 11.32 -25.27
C ALA A 153 34.76 12.27 -24.22
N VAL A 154 36.01 12.04 -23.81
CA VAL A 154 36.74 12.93 -22.90
C VAL A 154 37.09 14.24 -23.60
N ALA A 155 37.55 14.19 -24.87
CA ALA A 155 37.91 15.38 -25.62
C ALA A 155 36.67 16.26 -25.89
N ALA A 156 35.51 15.65 -26.11
CA ALA A 156 34.24 16.33 -26.29
C ALA A 156 33.59 16.82 -24.95
N GLY A 157 34.17 16.49 -23.81
CA GLY A 157 33.62 16.84 -22.50
C GLY A 157 32.37 16.07 -22.09
N ILE A 158 32.06 14.97 -22.79
CA ILE A 158 30.88 14.12 -22.51
C ILE A 158 31.07 13.32 -21.22
N THR A 159 32.29 12.86 -20.94
CA THR A 159 32.63 12.09 -19.73
C THR A 159 33.95 12.51 -19.13
N LEU A 160 34.12 12.17 -17.84
CA LEU A 160 35.36 12.34 -17.11
C LEU A 160 35.81 10.99 -16.53
N PHE A 161 37.11 10.79 -16.44
CA PHE A 161 37.69 9.65 -15.75
C PHE A 161 38.18 10.02 -14.35
N GLY A 162 38.26 9.02 -13.53
CA GLY A 162 38.87 9.13 -12.21
C GLY A 162 39.27 7.78 -11.65
N SER A 163 39.88 7.84 -10.50
CA SER A 163 40.28 6.65 -9.74
C SER A 163 39.16 6.29 -8.78
N LEU A 164 38.44 5.22 -9.08
CA LEU A 164 37.36 4.65 -8.27
C LEU A 164 37.91 3.59 -7.33
N HIS A 165 37.57 3.70 -6.07
CA HIS A 165 37.86 2.70 -5.03
C HIS A 165 36.58 2.33 -4.34
N CYS A 166 36.31 1.02 -4.09
CA CYS A 166 35.18 0.52 -3.37
C CYS A 166 35.63 -0.45 -2.27
N ALA A 167 35.26 -0.12 -1.03
CA ALA A 167 35.48 -0.96 0.15
C ALA A 167 34.14 -1.42 0.72
N LEU A 168 34.05 -2.66 1.11
CA LEU A 168 32.88 -3.29 1.72
C LEU A 168 33.30 -3.98 3.02
N THR A 169 32.62 -3.63 4.11
CA THR A 169 32.74 -4.30 5.41
C THR A 169 31.38 -4.88 5.77
N VAL A 170 31.32 -6.19 6.06
CA VAL A 170 30.10 -6.92 6.40
C VAL A 170 30.19 -7.46 7.81
N PHE A 171 29.17 -7.18 8.62
CA PHE A 171 29.16 -7.45 10.05
C PHE A 171 28.39 -8.73 10.42
N GLY A 172 28.64 -9.21 11.63
CA GLY A 172 27.94 -10.29 12.30
C GLY A 172 28.25 -10.32 13.80
N ASP A 173 27.36 -10.93 14.57
CA ASP A 173 27.49 -11.03 16.03
C ASP A 173 28.52 -12.10 16.45
N THR A 174 28.85 -12.99 15.54
CA THR A 174 29.88 -14.01 15.72
C THR A 174 30.85 -14.05 14.54
N PRO A 175 32.10 -14.56 14.71
CA PRO A 175 33.05 -14.71 13.60
C PRO A 175 32.47 -15.50 12.41
N ASP A 176 31.75 -16.58 12.69
CA ASP A 176 31.19 -17.45 11.65
C ASP A 176 30.03 -16.76 10.93
N GLN A 177 29.22 -16.00 11.65
CA GLN A 177 28.14 -15.20 11.04
C GLN A 177 28.71 -14.10 10.14
N ALA A 178 29.75 -13.37 10.58
CA ALA A 178 30.42 -12.36 9.76
C ALA A 178 31.01 -12.97 8.47
N ARG A 179 31.64 -14.17 8.56
CA ARG A 179 32.15 -14.91 7.39
C ARG A 179 31.00 -15.31 6.45
N SER A 180 29.95 -15.91 7.00
CA SER A 180 28.76 -16.35 6.21
C SER A 180 28.10 -15.18 5.49
N ASN A 181 27.82 -14.09 6.21
CA ASN A 181 27.21 -12.89 5.66
C ASN A 181 28.08 -12.28 4.55
N GLY A 182 29.39 -12.17 4.79
CA GLY A 182 30.32 -11.64 3.82
C GLY A 182 30.43 -12.48 2.54
N ILE A 183 30.47 -13.82 2.66
CA ILE A 183 30.46 -14.71 1.51
C ILE A 183 29.17 -14.58 0.71
N LYS A 184 28.02 -14.58 1.37
CA LYS A 184 26.71 -14.44 0.73
C LYS A 184 26.61 -13.11 -0.01
N LEU A 185 26.95 -11.99 0.64
CA LEU A 185 26.89 -10.68 0.01
C LEU A 185 27.87 -10.54 -1.16
N SER A 186 29.09 -11.10 -1.02
CA SER A 186 30.07 -11.13 -2.12
C SER A 186 29.57 -11.96 -3.32
N ALA A 187 28.84 -13.07 -3.09
CA ALA A 187 28.22 -13.86 -4.15
C ALA A 187 27.08 -13.10 -4.85
N GLU A 188 26.29 -12.33 -4.09
CA GLU A 188 25.23 -11.49 -4.65
C GLU A 188 25.75 -10.42 -5.63
N PHE A 189 26.93 -9.87 -5.41
CA PHE A 189 27.55 -8.97 -6.38
C PHE A 189 27.86 -9.64 -7.73
N ILE A 190 28.12 -10.95 -7.72
CA ILE A 190 28.34 -11.72 -8.95
C ILE A 190 27.02 -12.04 -9.66
N THR A 191 26.01 -12.46 -8.90
CA THR A 191 24.70 -12.90 -9.44
C THR A 191 23.80 -11.71 -9.71
N SER A 192 23.27 -11.09 -8.68
CA SER A 192 22.32 -9.96 -8.77
C SER A 192 23.02 -8.68 -9.26
N GLY A 193 24.26 -8.45 -8.90
CA GLY A 193 25.12 -7.36 -9.38
C GLY A 193 25.66 -7.55 -10.81
N LYS A 194 25.37 -8.68 -11.46
CA LYS A 194 25.76 -8.98 -12.85
C LYS A 194 27.27 -8.98 -13.11
N GLY A 195 28.07 -9.50 -12.18
CA GLY A 195 29.48 -9.81 -12.43
C GLY A 195 30.51 -8.96 -11.71
N PHE A 196 30.11 -8.14 -10.73
CA PHE A 196 31.09 -7.49 -9.86
C PHE A 196 31.73 -8.52 -8.94
N ARG A 197 33.04 -8.44 -8.77
CA ARG A 197 33.77 -9.33 -7.87
C ARG A 197 34.44 -8.57 -6.76
N PHE A 198 33.98 -8.81 -5.54
CA PHE A 198 34.63 -8.37 -4.32
C PHE A 198 35.56 -9.49 -3.79
N SER A 199 36.83 -9.17 -3.59
CA SER A 199 37.81 -10.09 -3.00
C SER A 199 37.96 -9.80 -1.51
N ARG A 200 37.94 -10.85 -0.69
CA ARG A 200 38.18 -10.71 0.74
C ARG A 200 39.59 -10.22 1.00
N ALA A 201 39.72 -9.21 1.84
CA ALA A 201 40.97 -8.66 2.29
C ALA A 201 41.49 -9.43 3.52
N SER A 202 42.75 -9.87 3.49
CA SER A 202 43.48 -10.46 4.62
C SER A 202 44.48 -9.46 5.18
N LEU A 203 45.71 -9.46 4.67
CA LEU A 203 46.75 -8.51 5.06
C LEU A 203 46.37 -7.04 4.80
N ALA A 204 45.54 -6.80 3.79
CA ALA A 204 45.01 -5.47 3.47
C ALA A 204 43.79 -5.07 4.32
N SER A 205 43.28 -5.95 5.18
CA SER A 205 42.05 -5.71 5.97
C SER A 205 42.08 -4.40 6.75
N PRO A 206 43.12 -3.98 7.45
CA PRO A 206 43.16 -2.69 8.12
C PRO A 206 43.01 -1.51 7.15
N PHE A 207 43.67 -1.58 5.99
CA PHE A 207 43.56 -0.51 4.99
C PHE A 207 42.20 -0.41 4.35
N VAL A 208 41.53 -1.53 4.17
CA VAL A 208 40.15 -1.57 3.64
C VAL A 208 39.19 -0.98 4.68
N PHE A 209 39.25 -1.42 5.92
CA PHE A 209 38.40 -0.91 7.00
C PHE A 209 38.54 0.59 7.19
N PHE A 210 39.77 1.09 7.36
CA PHE A 210 39.96 2.53 7.54
C PHE A 210 39.75 3.36 6.26
N SER A 211 39.61 2.73 5.08
CA SER A 211 39.25 3.45 3.86
C SER A 211 37.79 3.93 3.84
N HIS A 212 36.96 3.43 4.77
CA HIS A 212 35.62 3.98 4.99
C HIS A 212 35.64 5.41 5.54
N MET A 213 36.69 5.79 6.22
CA MET A 213 36.84 7.14 6.78
C MET A 213 36.97 8.19 5.65
N PRO A 214 36.16 9.25 5.65
CA PRO A 214 36.28 10.33 4.69
C PRO A 214 37.68 10.91 4.66
N LEU A 215 38.12 11.30 3.46
CA LEU A 215 39.46 11.88 3.21
C LEU A 215 40.63 10.93 3.43
N ASN A 216 40.41 9.64 3.63
CA ASN A 216 41.53 8.68 3.72
C ASN A 216 42.24 8.60 2.36
N LYS A 217 43.59 8.77 2.41
CA LYS A 217 44.43 8.73 1.21
C LYS A 217 44.83 7.31 0.80
N ARG A 218 44.71 6.33 1.69
CA ARG A 218 45.04 4.93 1.41
C ARG A 218 43.82 4.22 0.87
N ARG A 219 43.84 3.93 -0.44
CA ARG A 219 42.74 3.30 -1.18
C ARG A 219 43.30 2.08 -1.94
N PRO A 220 43.31 0.91 -1.31
CA PRO A 220 43.83 -0.30 -1.95
C PRO A 220 43.01 -0.67 -3.20
N LEU A 221 43.70 -1.09 -4.27
CA LEU A 221 43.09 -1.54 -5.54
C LEU A 221 42.14 -0.52 -6.19
N ASP A 222 42.50 0.75 -6.19
CA ASP A 222 41.76 1.74 -6.97
C ASP A 222 41.91 1.47 -8.49
N THR A 223 40.85 1.69 -9.24
CA THR A 223 40.80 1.44 -10.68
C THR A 223 40.28 2.66 -11.42
N ARG A 224 40.78 2.87 -12.64
CA ARG A 224 40.26 3.96 -13.49
C ARG A 224 38.92 3.61 -14.05
N ARG A 225 37.93 4.50 -13.84
CA ARG A 225 36.55 4.38 -14.32
C ARG A 225 36.04 5.74 -14.73
N THR A 226 34.94 5.75 -15.50
CA THR A 226 34.23 6.98 -15.86
C THR A 226 33.27 7.40 -14.75
N ILE A 227 32.86 8.66 -14.76
CA ILE A 227 31.78 9.15 -13.88
C ILE A 227 30.46 8.43 -14.14
N THR A 228 30.21 7.96 -15.37
CA THR A 228 29.04 7.14 -15.72
C THR A 228 29.06 5.80 -15.00
N ASN A 229 30.21 5.12 -14.94
CA ASN A 229 30.33 3.90 -14.15
C ASN A 229 30.03 4.17 -12.67
N LEU A 230 30.57 5.25 -12.10
CA LEU A 230 30.29 5.64 -10.71
C LEU A 230 28.78 5.87 -10.50
N ALA A 231 28.15 6.64 -11.38
CA ALA A 231 26.72 6.95 -11.29
C ALA A 231 25.83 5.69 -11.37
N CYS A 232 26.21 4.71 -12.20
CA CYS A 232 25.50 3.44 -12.30
C CYS A 232 25.56 2.60 -11.01
N LEU A 233 26.59 2.79 -10.18
CA LEU A 233 26.78 2.07 -8.94
C LEU A 233 26.20 2.78 -7.71
N MET A 234 25.59 3.94 -7.88
CA MET A 234 24.99 4.71 -6.79
C MET A 234 23.49 4.46 -6.76
N SER A 235 23.00 3.87 -5.68
CA SER A 235 21.57 3.72 -5.42
C SER A 235 21.10 4.90 -4.58
N PHE A 236 20.51 5.93 -5.23
CA PHE A 236 19.99 7.11 -4.54
C PHE A 236 18.53 6.94 -4.08
N HIS A 237 18.04 5.74 -4.01
CA HIS A 237 16.70 5.45 -3.52
C HIS A 237 16.76 4.45 -2.37
N ASN A 238 15.69 4.42 -1.61
CA ASN A 238 15.50 3.50 -0.50
C ASN A 238 14.07 2.97 -0.53
N TYR A 239 13.80 1.91 0.20
CA TYR A 239 12.42 1.47 0.40
C TYR A 239 11.64 2.54 1.15
N SER A 240 10.41 2.80 0.68
CA SER A 240 9.51 3.67 1.42
C SER A 240 9.21 3.05 2.78
N SER A 241 9.38 3.81 3.84
CA SER A 241 8.98 3.42 5.20
C SER A 241 7.52 3.70 5.50
N GLY A 242 6.80 4.36 4.58
CA GLY A 242 5.47 4.89 4.84
C GLY A 242 5.50 6.01 5.89
N LYS A 243 4.37 6.24 6.55
CA LYS A 243 4.25 7.31 7.56
C LYS A 243 3.80 6.76 8.91
N LYS A 244 4.75 6.68 9.87
CA LYS A 244 4.54 6.11 11.20
C LYS A 244 3.58 6.93 12.06
N SER A 245 3.69 8.26 12.04
CA SER A 245 2.95 9.18 12.91
C SER A 245 2.60 10.49 12.20
N GLY A 246 1.74 11.29 12.80
CA GLY A 246 1.26 12.54 12.21
C GLY A 246 0.26 12.31 11.06
N ASN A 247 -0.41 11.16 11.03
CA ASN A 247 -1.49 10.83 10.09
C ASN A 247 -2.79 11.54 10.49
N PRO A 248 -3.76 11.72 9.57
CA PRO A 248 -4.93 12.56 9.82
C PRO A 248 -5.94 11.98 10.80
N ILE A 249 -5.98 10.65 10.99
CA ILE A 249 -7.02 9.96 11.76
C ILE A 249 -6.53 9.52 13.15
N GLY A 250 -7.45 9.42 14.10
CA GLY A 250 -7.20 8.93 15.44
C GLY A 250 -6.12 9.72 16.17
N ASP A 251 -5.18 9.01 16.76
CA ASP A 251 -4.01 9.55 17.46
C ASP A 251 -2.86 9.96 16.50
N GLY A 252 -3.06 9.85 15.21
CA GLY A 252 -2.06 10.12 14.18
C GLY A 252 -1.11 8.96 13.90
N SER A 253 -1.26 7.81 14.54
CA SER A 253 -0.46 6.60 14.25
C SER A 253 -0.84 5.99 12.89
N ALA A 254 0.05 5.20 12.31
CA ALA A 254 -0.23 4.44 11.09
C ALA A 254 -1.34 3.40 11.32
N ILE A 255 -2.06 3.02 10.27
CA ILE A 255 -3.09 1.97 10.39
C ILE A 255 -2.46 0.67 10.87
N MET A 256 -1.45 0.16 10.15
CA MET A 256 -0.73 -1.07 10.53
C MET A 256 0.70 -1.09 9.96
N PRO A 257 1.60 -1.89 10.56
CA PRO A 257 2.89 -2.20 9.96
C PRO A 257 2.76 -3.27 8.88
N LEU A 258 3.56 -3.14 7.82
CA LEU A 258 3.77 -4.17 6.80
C LEU A 258 5.26 -4.41 6.65
N LYS A 259 5.65 -5.56 6.11
CA LYS A 259 7.04 -5.94 5.87
C LYS A 259 7.42 -5.64 4.41
N THR A 260 8.50 -4.93 4.19
CA THR A 260 9.05 -4.71 2.84
C THR A 260 9.88 -5.90 2.36
N ASP A 261 10.26 -5.91 1.09
CA ASP A 261 11.19 -6.91 0.54
C ASP A 261 12.55 -6.95 1.26
N SER A 262 12.98 -5.82 1.83
CA SER A 262 14.21 -5.74 2.63
C SER A 262 14.06 -6.23 4.07
N GLY A 263 12.85 -6.64 4.49
CA GLY A 263 12.56 -6.99 5.87
C GLY A 263 12.33 -5.80 6.80
N SER A 264 12.38 -4.56 6.27
CA SER A 264 12.06 -3.35 7.03
C SER A 264 10.56 -3.15 7.18
N VAL A 265 10.17 -2.23 8.06
CA VAL A 265 8.77 -1.91 8.31
C VAL A 265 8.28 -0.82 7.36
N TYR A 266 7.14 -1.06 6.71
CA TYR A 266 6.36 -0.05 6.01
C TYR A 266 5.11 0.28 6.83
N TRP A 267 4.95 1.55 7.21
CA TRP A 267 3.82 2.05 7.99
C TRP A 267 2.65 2.42 7.07
N PHE A 268 1.72 1.48 6.94
CA PHE A 268 0.60 1.58 6.02
C PHE A 268 -0.47 2.56 6.50
N ASN A 269 -0.96 3.37 5.56
CA ASN A 269 -2.10 4.27 5.71
C ASN A 269 -2.86 4.37 4.40
N THR A 270 -4.17 4.54 4.45
CA THR A 270 -4.98 4.87 3.27
C THR A 270 -5.04 6.36 2.98
N HIS A 271 -4.84 7.19 4.01
CA HIS A 271 -4.78 8.64 3.88
C HIS A 271 -3.36 9.06 3.48
N TYR A 272 -3.21 9.48 2.24
CA TYR A 272 -1.91 10.00 1.79
C TYR A 272 -1.63 11.39 2.34
N SER A 273 -0.47 11.56 2.93
CA SER A 273 0.09 12.86 3.32
C SER A 273 1.62 12.79 3.34
N PRO A 274 2.33 13.91 3.07
CA PRO A 274 3.78 13.94 3.10
C PRO A 274 4.35 13.42 4.42
N PRO A 275 5.40 12.57 4.40
CA PRO A 275 5.96 11.95 5.61
C PRO A 275 6.40 12.96 6.67
N GLU A 276 6.98 14.08 6.25
CA GLU A 276 7.52 15.14 7.12
C GLU A 276 6.46 16.04 7.75
N LYS A 277 5.21 16.00 7.25
CA LYS A 277 4.15 16.91 7.67
C LYS A 277 3.22 16.26 8.68
N ASN A 278 3.12 16.81 9.87
CA ASN A 278 2.07 16.40 10.82
C ASN A 278 0.71 16.96 10.38
N VAL A 279 -0.24 16.07 10.12
CA VAL A 279 -1.60 16.40 9.66
C VAL A 279 -2.69 15.81 10.57
N THR A 280 -2.34 15.43 11.80
CA THR A 280 -3.28 14.86 12.77
C THR A 280 -4.48 15.78 12.97
N GLY A 281 -5.69 15.22 12.86
CA GLY A 281 -6.94 15.96 12.95
C GLY A 281 -7.33 16.75 11.68
N GLN A 282 -6.51 16.76 10.65
CA GLN A 282 -6.87 17.39 9.37
C GLN A 282 -7.79 16.47 8.56
N LYS A 283 -8.73 17.07 7.85
CA LYS A 283 -9.66 16.35 6.97
C LYS A 283 -9.00 16.00 5.64
N ILE A 284 -8.50 14.78 5.52
CA ILE A 284 -7.89 14.21 4.31
C ILE A 284 -8.71 12.99 3.90
N ALA A 285 -8.91 12.78 2.60
CA ALA A 285 -9.61 11.60 2.10
C ALA A 285 -8.76 10.33 2.27
N GLY A 286 -9.38 9.27 2.78
CA GLY A 286 -8.76 7.95 2.97
C GLY A 286 -9.34 6.87 2.06
N HIS A 287 -9.89 7.26 0.89
CA HIS A 287 -10.43 6.29 -0.05
C HIS A 287 -9.33 5.45 -0.67
N ALA A 288 -9.58 4.15 -0.78
CA ALA A 288 -8.64 3.20 -1.34
C ALA A 288 -9.32 2.23 -2.32
N MET A 289 -8.55 1.73 -3.26
CA MET A 289 -8.96 0.70 -4.21
C MET A 289 -8.15 -0.57 -3.97
N PHE A 290 -8.84 -1.70 -3.85
CA PHE A 290 -8.24 -3.02 -3.63
C PHE A 290 -8.51 -3.89 -4.85
N LEU A 291 -7.47 -4.26 -5.56
CA LEU A 291 -7.58 -5.06 -6.78
C LEU A 291 -6.68 -6.30 -6.70
N GLY A 292 -7.23 -7.44 -7.06
CA GLY A 292 -6.46 -8.68 -7.06
C GLY A 292 -7.33 -9.91 -7.31
N ALA A 293 -6.74 -10.93 -7.91
CA ALA A 293 -7.44 -12.17 -8.22
C ALA A 293 -7.97 -12.88 -6.97
N THR A 294 -8.94 -13.75 -7.15
CA THR A 294 -9.49 -14.58 -6.07
C THR A 294 -8.41 -15.43 -5.40
N GLY A 295 -8.41 -15.50 -4.07
CA GLY A 295 -7.46 -16.29 -3.28
C GLY A 295 -6.08 -15.63 -3.07
N THR A 296 -5.88 -14.36 -3.45
CA THR A 296 -4.62 -13.64 -3.23
C THR A 296 -4.47 -12.98 -1.86
N GLY A 297 -5.51 -13.07 -1.02
CA GLY A 297 -5.52 -12.53 0.34
C GLY A 297 -6.14 -11.14 0.48
N LYS A 298 -6.93 -10.71 -0.49
CA LYS A 298 -7.63 -9.42 -0.50
C LYS A 298 -8.48 -9.22 0.77
N THR A 299 -9.43 -10.10 1.02
CA THR A 299 -10.30 -10.07 2.20
C THR A 299 -9.51 -10.15 3.51
N THR A 300 -8.46 -10.99 3.57
CA THR A 300 -7.59 -11.08 4.75
C THR A 300 -6.88 -9.76 5.04
N PHE A 301 -6.43 -9.07 3.99
CA PHE A 301 -5.81 -7.74 4.15
C PHE A 301 -6.82 -6.70 4.63
N GLU A 302 -8.01 -6.65 4.04
CA GLU A 302 -9.09 -5.74 4.44
C GLU A 302 -9.53 -6.00 5.88
N ALA A 303 -9.73 -7.26 6.24
CA ALA A 303 -10.04 -7.66 7.61
C ALA A 303 -8.94 -7.20 8.57
N THR A 304 -7.68 -7.53 8.30
CA THR A 304 -6.57 -7.15 9.18
C THR A 304 -6.47 -5.63 9.32
N ALA A 305 -6.49 -4.89 8.21
CA ALA A 305 -6.40 -3.43 8.23
C ALA A 305 -7.60 -2.77 8.93
N SER A 306 -8.82 -3.27 8.69
CA SER A 306 -10.01 -2.81 9.41
C SER A 306 -9.99 -3.18 10.89
N GLY A 307 -9.38 -4.32 11.25
CA GLY A 307 -9.14 -4.71 12.64
C GLY A 307 -8.24 -3.73 13.37
N PHE A 308 -7.14 -3.33 12.76
CA PHE A 308 -6.28 -2.28 13.31
C PHE A 308 -6.98 -0.93 13.44
N LEU A 309 -7.95 -0.62 12.55
CA LEU A 309 -8.75 0.60 12.64
C LEU A 309 -9.74 0.60 13.82
N GLN A 310 -10.11 -0.59 14.38
CA GLN A 310 -11.06 -0.66 15.51
C GLN A 310 -10.61 0.16 16.72
N ARG A 311 -9.30 0.37 16.92
CA ARG A 311 -8.80 1.25 17.99
C ARG A 311 -9.25 2.70 17.88
N PHE A 312 -9.73 3.12 16.71
CA PHE A 312 -10.28 4.46 16.45
C PHE A 312 -11.81 4.50 16.50
N ASP A 313 -12.46 3.40 16.91
CA ASP A 313 -13.93 3.22 16.99
C ASP A 313 -14.70 3.71 15.75
N PRO A 314 -14.36 3.25 14.54
CA PRO A 314 -15.04 3.69 13.33
C PRO A 314 -16.47 3.15 13.25
N LEU A 315 -17.35 3.92 12.63
CA LEU A 315 -18.54 3.34 12.03
C LEU A 315 -18.13 2.46 10.86
N MET A 316 -18.78 1.32 10.66
CA MET A 316 -18.44 0.38 9.60
C MET A 316 -19.69 -0.04 8.82
N PHE A 317 -19.62 0.07 7.50
CA PHE A 317 -20.66 -0.34 6.58
C PHE A 317 -20.08 -1.18 5.45
N VAL A 318 -20.59 -2.39 5.27
CA VAL A 318 -20.05 -3.34 4.29
C VAL A 318 -21.14 -3.81 3.36
N VAL A 319 -20.91 -3.67 2.06
CA VAL A 319 -21.64 -4.35 0.99
C VAL A 319 -20.77 -5.52 0.55
N ASP A 320 -21.22 -6.71 0.87
CA ASP A 320 -20.44 -7.96 0.73
C ASP A 320 -20.92 -8.81 -0.42
N TYR A 321 -20.02 -9.63 -0.92
CA TYR A 321 -20.27 -10.65 -1.92
C TYR A 321 -19.74 -12.02 -1.44
N ASN A 322 -20.58 -13.04 -1.50
CA ASN A 322 -20.31 -14.40 -1.04
C ASN A 322 -19.97 -14.53 0.46
N ARG A 323 -20.55 -13.69 1.31
CA ARG A 323 -20.34 -13.71 2.76
C ARG A 323 -18.85 -13.63 3.17
N SER A 324 -18.02 -13.08 2.29
CA SER A 324 -16.57 -13.06 2.44
C SER A 324 -16.11 -12.25 3.66
N THR A 325 -16.90 -11.28 4.06
CA THR A 325 -16.59 -10.35 5.17
C THR A 325 -17.33 -10.68 6.47
N GLU A 326 -18.27 -11.63 6.47
CA GLU A 326 -19.16 -11.90 7.61
C GLU A 326 -18.41 -12.18 8.89
N LEU A 327 -17.44 -13.11 8.87
CA LEU A 327 -16.73 -13.50 10.07
C LEU A 327 -16.00 -12.35 10.73
N PHE A 328 -15.30 -11.51 9.96
CA PHE A 328 -14.58 -10.39 10.56
C PHE A 328 -15.51 -9.24 10.98
N VAL A 329 -16.60 -8.97 10.25
CA VAL A 329 -17.59 -7.97 10.67
C VAL A 329 -18.18 -8.35 12.03
N ARG A 330 -18.60 -9.62 12.17
CA ARG A 330 -19.12 -10.14 13.44
C ARG A 330 -18.05 -10.20 14.54
N ALA A 331 -16.81 -10.55 14.20
CA ALA A 331 -15.69 -10.55 15.14
C ALA A 331 -15.42 -9.16 15.74
N TYR A 332 -15.69 -8.08 14.98
CA TYR A 332 -15.61 -6.70 15.47
C TYR A 332 -16.87 -6.22 16.20
N GLY A 333 -17.78 -7.14 16.53
CA GLY A 333 -19.05 -6.83 17.21
C GLY A 333 -20.07 -6.15 16.31
N GLY A 334 -19.98 -6.34 15.00
CA GLY A 334 -20.92 -5.84 14.02
C GLY A 334 -22.11 -6.79 13.81
N SER A 335 -23.24 -6.24 13.31
CA SER A 335 -24.36 -7.02 12.83
C SER A 335 -24.14 -7.40 11.36
N TYR A 336 -24.61 -8.58 10.97
CA TYR A 336 -24.49 -9.03 9.58
C TYR A 336 -25.81 -9.61 9.09
N PHE A 337 -26.25 -9.22 7.91
CA PHE A 337 -27.53 -9.56 7.32
C PHE A 337 -27.34 -10.27 5.98
N THR A 338 -27.73 -11.53 5.89
CA THR A 338 -27.73 -12.31 4.65
C THR A 338 -29.07 -12.11 3.94
N LEU A 339 -29.05 -11.49 2.77
CA LEU A 339 -30.23 -11.26 1.96
C LEU A 339 -30.55 -12.49 1.13
N GLN A 340 -31.83 -12.86 1.07
CA GLN A 340 -32.29 -14.05 0.35
C GLN A 340 -33.50 -13.71 -0.49
N GLU A 341 -33.54 -14.24 -1.71
CA GLU A 341 -34.68 -14.07 -2.60
C GLU A 341 -35.97 -14.68 -1.97
N GLY A 342 -37.05 -13.94 -2.08
CA GLY A 342 -38.35 -14.32 -1.51
C GLY A 342 -38.51 -14.09 0.00
N ILE A 343 -37.44 -13.70 0.72
CA ILE A 343 -37.52 -13.34 2.14
C ILE A 343 -37.34 -11.83 2.28
N TYR A 344 -38.34 -11.17 2.92
CA TYR A 344 -38.28 -9.73 3.14
C TYR A 344 -37.00 -9.31 3.83
N THR A 345 -36.30 -8.32 3.25
CA THR A 345 -35.00 -7.83 3.75
C THR A 345 -35.08 -7.17 5.12
N GLY A 346 -36.27 -6.77 5.57
CA GLY A 346 -36.43 -5.94 6.77
C GLY A 346 -36.00 -4.48 6.58
N CYS A 347 -35.63 -4.10 5.36
CA CYS A 347 -35.24 -2.74 5.00
C CYS A 347 -36.44 -1.98 4.41
N ASN A 348 -37.07 -1.16 5.23
CA ASN A 348 -38.19 -0.32 4.76
C ASN A 348 -37.79 1.16 4.90
N PRO A 349 -37.38 1.83 3.81
CA PRO A 349 -36.95 3.22 3.88
C PRO A 349 -38.10 4.19 4.24
N TRP A 350 -39.34 3.84 3.97
CA TRP A 350 -40.51 4.68 4.28
C TRP A 350 -40.67 4.95 5.79
N GLN A 351 -40.16 4.05 6.63
CA GLN A 351 -40.36 4.07 8.08
C GLN A 351 -39.12 4.67 8.83
N LEU A 352 -38.17 5.31 8.14
CA LEU A 352 -36.95 5.85 8.76
C LEU A 352 -37.14 7.18 9.49
N ALA A 353 -38.26 7.88 9.25
CA ALA A 353 -38.56 9.15 9.89
C ALA A 353 -40.03 9.27 10.20
N GLU A 354 -40.37 9.67 11.41
CA GLU A 354 -41.79 9.83 11.84
C GLU A 354 -42.46 10.98 11.14
N GLY A 355 -41.78 12.15 11.04
CA GLY A 355 -42.36 13.35 10.45
C GLY A 355 -41.31 14.42 10.13
N PRO A 356 -41.78 15.64 9.75
CA PRO A 356 -40.92 16.76 9.33
C PRO A 356 -39.87 17.20 10.37
N GLU A 357 -40.11 16.93 11.63
CA GLU A 357 -39.19 17.24 12.74
C GLU A 357 -37.95 16.35 12.74
N SER A 358 -38.00 15.22 12.05
CA SER A 358 -36.84 14.33 11.95
C SER A 358 -35.71 14.96 11.11
N PRO A 359 -34.46 14.95 11.58
CA PRO A 359 -33.31 15.51 10.86
C PRO A 359 -33.02 14.82 9.51
N VAL A 360 -33.61 13.63 9.28
CA VAL A 360 -33.48 12.90 8.03
C VAL A 360 -34.64 13.13 7.05
N TRP A 361 -35.71 13.77 7.48
CA TRP A 361 -36.97 13.89 6.72
C TRP A 361 -36.79 14.41 5.29
N HIS A 362 -36.16 15.55 5.12
CA HIS A 362 -36.01 16.16 3.80
C HIS A 362 -35.16 15.31 2.86
N ARG A 363 -34.10 14.68 3.40
CA ARG A 363 -33.25 13.77 2.63
C ARG A 363 -34.00 12.49 2.26
N LEU A 364 -34.76 11.93 3.20
CA LEU A 364 -35.58 10.76 2.98
C LEU A 364 -36.62 11.02 1.90
N LEU A 365 -37.33 12.15 1.98
CA LEU A 365 -38.36 12.52 0.99
C LEU A 365 -37.74 12.67 -0.41
N ALA A 366 -36.60 13.33 -0.52
CA ALA A 366 -35.86 13.47 -1.79
C ALA A 366 -35.37 12.11 -2.32
N PHE A 367 -34.89 11.23 -1.44
CA PHE A 367 -34.50 9.87 -1.78
C PHE A 367 -35.71 9.08 -2.32
N LEU A 368 -36.81 9.03 -1.58
CA LEU A 368 -38.00 8.26 -1.95
C LEU A 368 -38.61 8.73 -3.29
N LYS A 369 -38.66 10.03 -3.55
CA LYS A 369 -39.12 10.58 -4.83
C LYS A 369 -38.28 10.09 -6.01
N ARG A 370 -36.97 10.03 -5.85
CA ARG A 370 -36.08 9.55 -6.88
C ARG A 370 -36.11 8.02 -7.00
N TRP A 371 -36.17 7.33 -5.86
CA TRP A 371 -36.16 5.88 -5.78
C TRP A 371 -37.42 5.26 -6.39
N THR A 372 -38.59 5.82 -6.15
CA THR A 372 -39.86 5.36 -6.75
C THR A 372 -39.85 5.49 -8.27
N GLN A 373 -39.21 6.51 -8.84
CA GLN A 373 -39.02 6.62 -10.28
C GLN A 373 -38.09 5.51 -10.84
N VAL A 374 -37.11 5.02 -10.07
CA VAL A 374 -36.32 3.85 -10.46
C VAL A 374 -37.20 2.59 -10.49
N LEU A 375 -38.07 2.40 -9.49
CA LEU A 375 -39.02 1.27 -9.46
C LEU A 375 -39.99 1.29 -10.63
N ALA A 376 -40.42 2.48 -11.07
CA ALA A 376 -41.39 2.68 -12.15
C ALA A 376 -40.80 2.60 -13.57
N ARG A 377 -39.52 2.24 -13.71
CA ARG A 377 -38.93 1.95 -15.04
C ARG A 377 -39.64 0.78 -15.72
N ASP A 378 -39.74 0.85 -17.04
CA ASP A 378 -40.23 -0.27 -17.83
C ASP A 378 -39.30 -1.49 -17.79
N ASN A 379 -39.71 -2.59 -18.41
CA ASN A 379 -38.91 -3.82 -18.47
C ASN A 379 -37.60 -3.69 -19.30
N GLN A 380 -37.44 -2.59 -20.05
CA GLN A 380 -36.25 -2.27 -20.84
C GLN A 380 -35.32 -1.32 -20.05
N GLY A 381 -35.75 -0.88 -18.85
CA GLY A 381 -34.99 0.06 -18.01
C GLY A 381 -35.22 1.54 -18.37
N ASN A 382 -36.14 1.85 -19.29
CA ASN A 382 -36.43 3.24 -19.63
C ASN A 382 -37.16 3.96 -18.48
N PRO A 383 -36.86 5.25 -18.22
CA PRO A 383 -37.55 6.03 -17.19
C PRO A 383 -39.03 6.22 -17.51
N CYS A 384 -39.84 6.49 -16.49
CA CYS A 384 -41.20 6.91 -16.65
C CYS A 384 -41.29 8.36 -17.22
N SER A 385 -42.42 8.74 -17.76
CA SER A 385 -42.65 10.10 -18.24
C SER A 385 -42.57 11.14 -17.12
N ASP A 386 -42.43 12.42 -17.49
CA ASP A 386 -42.42 13.53 -16.52
C ASP A 386 -43.76 13.61 -15.76
N GLU A 387 -44.87 13.33 -16.43
CA GLU A 387 -46.20 13.27 -15.80
C GLU A 387 -46.29 12.20 -14.74
N HIS A 388 -45.79 10.98 -15.05
CA HIS A 388 -45.71 9.90 -14.09
C HIS A 388 -44.73 10.24 -12.93
N GLY A 389 -43.63 10.96 -13.21
CA GLY A 389 -42.73 11.46 -12.18
C GLY A 389 -43.39 12.41 -11.18
N ILE A 390 -44.28 13.33 -11.68
CA ILE A 390 -45.06 14.23 -10.84
C ILE A 390 -46.06 13.45 -10.00
N GLU A 391 -46.76 12.49 -10.61
CA GLU A 391 -47.70 11.61 -9.92
C GLU A 391 -47.08 10.80 -8.81
N LEU A 392 -45.88 10.17 -9.08
CA LEU A 392 -45.12 9.45 -8.07
C LEU A 392 -44.67 10.35 -6.92
N ASN A 393 -44.23 11.57 -7.22
CA ASN A 393 -43.84 12.51 -6.18
C ASN A 393 -44.98 12.87 -5.25
N ALA A 394 -46.22 13.06 -5.81
CA ALA A 394 -47.40 13.31 -5.02
C ALA A 394 -47.81 12.08 -4.19
N ALA A 395 -47.69 10.86 -4.76
CA ALA A 395 -47.97 9.62 -4.04
C ALA A 395 -47.00 9.42 -2.87
N VAL A 396 -45.70 9.69 -3.07
CA VAL A 396 -44.68 9.66 -1.99
C VAL A 396 -45.06 10.62 -0.85
N GLU A 397 -45.46 11.86 -1.17
CA GLU A 397 -45.89 12.84 -0.14
C GLU A 397 -47.14 12.40 0.60
N SER A 398 -48.07 11.71 -0.09
CA SER A 398 -49.26 11.18 0.53
C SER A 398 -48.98 10.04 1.50
N ILE A 399 -48.13 9.08 1.09
CA ILE A 399 -47.71 7.96 1.96
C ILE A 399 -46.93 8.49 3.17
N MET A 400 -46.07 9.46 2.99
CA MET A 400 -45.28 10.02 4.07
C MET A 400 -46.09 10.81 5.12
N ARG A 401 -47.33 11.15 4.86
CA ARG A 401 -48.29 11.72 5.84
C ARG A 401 -49.04 10.66 6.65
N MET A 402 -48.96 9.39 6.25
CA MET A 402 -49.62 8.28 6.96
C MET A 402 -48.84 7.92 8.24
N PRO A 403 -49.45 7.17 9.17
CA PRO A 403 -48.72 6.62 10.32
C PRO A 403 -47.50 5.81 9.86
N VAL A 404 -46.38 5.93 10.61
CA VAL A 404 -45.07 5.30 10.23
C VAL A 404 -45.20 3.82 10.01
N GLU A 405 -45.95 3.13 10.86
CA GLU A 405 -46.10 1.67 10.87
C GLU A 405 -46.83 1.14 9.64
N GLU A 406 -47.63 2.00 8.96
CA GLU A 406 -48.42 1.63 7.79
C GLU A 406 -47.66 1.86 6.48
N ARG A 407 -46.58 2.66 6.50
CA ARG A 407 -45.85 3.08 5.29
C ARG A 407 -45.09 1.92 4.67
N ARG A 408 -45.39 1.63 3.41
CA ARG A 408 -44.68 0.62 2.60
C ARG A 408 -44.85 0.91 1.11
N THR A 409 -44.01 0.25 0.29
CA THR A 409 -43.97 0.45 -1.17
C THR A 409 -45.31 0.08 -1.83
N ALA A 410 -46.00 -0.97 -1.35
CA ALA A 410 -47.27 -1.44 -1.89
C ALA A 410 -48.39 -0.38 -1.87
N LEU A 411 -48.34 0.57 -0.94
CA LEU A 411 -49.35 1.68 -0.88
C LEU A 411 -49.31 2.58 -2.12
N LEU A 412 -48.23 2.54 -2.91
CA LEU A 412 -48.19 3.23 -4.19
C LEU A 412 -49.30 2.74 -5.14
N LEU A 413 -49.61 1.42 -5.12
CA LEU A 413 -50.62 0.84 -6.00
C LEU A 413 -52.02 1.40 -5.77
N ASP A 414 -52.32 1.84 -4.54
CA ASP A 414 -53.67 2.42 -4.21
C ASP A 414 -53.79 3.88 -4.67
N ILE A 415 -52.69 4.54 -5.01
CA ILE A 415 -52.64 5.99 -5.22
C ILE A 415 -52.38 6.35 -6.68
N VAL A 416 -51.60 5.51 -7.40
CA VAL A 416 -51.13 5.84 -8.74
C VAL A 416 -52.04 5.30 -9.85
N SER A 417 -51.91 5.87 -11.05
CA SER A 417 -52.60 5.47 -12.26
C SER A 417 -52.39 4.01 -12.66
N PRO A 418 -53.34 3.38 -13.39
CA PRO A 418 -53.23 1.98 -13.79
C PRO A 418 -51.97 1.63 -14.59
N GLU A 419 -51.42 2.59 -15.33
CA GLU A 419 -50.15 2.39 -16.05
C GLU A 419 -48.99 2.26 -15.10
N LEU A 420 -48.88 3.13 -14.11
CA LEU A 420 -47.86 3.03 -13.04
C LEU A 420 -48.10 1.81 -12.15
N GLN A 421 -49.36 1.44 -11.85
CA GLN A 421 -49.65 0.20 -11.12
C GLN A 421 -49.04 -1.00 -11.82
N THR A 422 -49.18 -1.10 -13.15
CA THR A 422 -48.59 -2.20 -13.94
C THR A 422 -47.08 -2.26 -13.82
N ARG A 423 -46.39 -1.11 -13.80
CA ARG A 423 -44.95 -1.03 -13.68
C ARG A 423 -44.45 -1.37 -12.25
N LEU A 424 -45.24 -0.99 -11.24
CA LEU A 424 -44.88 -1.14 -9.83
C LEU A 424 -45.30 -2.50 -9.24
N ALA A 425 -46.25 -3.21 -9.84
CA ALA A 425 -46.79 -4.47 -9.31
C ALA A 425 -45.72 -5.51 -8.97
N LYS A 426 -44.64 -5.59 -9.76
CA LYS A 426 -43.53 -6.53 -9.52
C LYS A 426 -42.74 -6.25 -8.21
N TRP A 427 -42.89 -5.02 -7.66
CA TRP A 427 -42.17 -4.57 -6.45
C TRP A 427 -43.04 -4.60 -5.19
N CYS A 428 -44.32 -4.88 -5.30
CA CYS A 428 -45.29 -4.70 -4.24
C CYS A 428 -45.97 -6.02 -3.86
N ASP A 429 -46.35 -6.17 -2.60
CA ASP A 429 -47.06 -7.34 -2.05
C ASP A 429 -46.49 -8.70 -2.44
N ASN A 430 -47.16 -9.44 -3.34
CA ASN A 430 -46.72 -10.75 -3.83
C ASN A 430 -45.92 -10.64 -5.15
N GLY A 431 -45.51 -9.47 -5.54
CA GLY A 431 -44.68 -9.27 -6.73
C GLY A 431 -43.32 -9.96 -6.61
N GLU A 432 -42.74 -10.31 -7.75
CA GLU A 432 -41.50 -11.08 -7.86
C GLU A 432 -40.35 -10.49 -7.03
N TYR A 433 -40.24 -9.15 -6.95
CA TYR A 433 -39.17 -8.43 -6.26
C TYR A 433 -39.63 -7.70 -5.00
N ALA A 434 -40.86 -7.96 -4.51
CA ALA A 434 -41.37 -7.33 -3.29
C ALA A 434 -40.50 -7.58 -2.07
N TRP A 435 -39.89 -8.74 -1.98
CA TRP A 435 -38.98 -9.12 -0.89
C TRP A 435 -37.83 -8.13 -0.71
N ALA A 436 -37.37 -7.50 -1.79
CA ALA A 436 -36.20 -6.59 -1.78
C ALA A 436 -36.57 -5.17 -1.31
N VAL A 437 -37.78 -4.69 -1.57
CA VAL A 437 -38.14 -3.26 -1.47
C VAL A 437 -39.43 -2.94 -0.76
N ASP A 438 -40.25 -3.96 -0.42
CA ASP A 438 -41.60 -3.78 0.17
C ASP A 438 -41.71 -4.45 1.55
N SER A 439 -40.66 -4.46 2.35
CA SER A 439 -40.73 -5.00 3.70
C SER A 439 -41.85 -4.33 4.52
N PRO A 440 -42.78 -5.10 5.13
CA PRO A 440 -43.88 -4.55 5.90
C PRO A 440 -43.44 -3.70 7.09
N ARG A 441 -42.30 -4.05 7.69
CA ARG A 441 -41.69 -3.32 8.80
C ARG A 441 -40.24 -3.10 8.57
N ASN A 442 -39.76 -1.93 9.03
CA ASN A 442 -38.32 -1.66 9.08
C ASN A 442 -37.73 -2.31 10.35
N THR A 443 -37.05 -3.43 10.17
CA THR A 443 -36.35 -4.12 11.26
C THR A 443 -34.90 -3.66 11.40
N PHE A 444 -34.36 -2.96 10.40
CA PHE A 444 -33.04 -2.38 10.42
C PHE A 444 -33.10 -0.87 10.66
N ASN A 445 -32.63 -0.43 11.84
CA ASN A 445 -32.47 0.99 12.12
C ASN A 445 -30.99 1.39 12.01
N PRO A 446 -30.60 2.16 10.96
CA PRO A 446 -29.20 2.56 10.75
C PRO A 446 -28.57 3.27 11.93
N LEU A 447 -29.37 3.91 12.78
CA LEU A 447 -28.88 4.66 13.95
C LEU A 447 -28.48 3.78 15.13
N HIS A 448 -28.95 2.54 15.16
CA HIS A 448 -28.69 1.59 16.25
C HIS A 448 -27.44 0.72 16.00
N HIS A 449 -26.91 0.73 14.78
CA HIS A 449 -25.75 -0.07 14.41
C HIS A 449 -24.52 0.81 14.24
N LYS A 450 -23.44 0.47 14.91
CA LYS A 450 -22.13 1.08 14.65
C LYS A 450 -21.42 0.38 13.49
N LYS A 451 -21.60 -0.93 13.38
CA LYS A 451 -20.94 -1.77 12.38
C LYS A 451 -21.96 -2.71 11.79
N VAL A 452 -22.05 -2.73 10.48
CA VAL A 452 -23.00 -3.58 9.76
C VAL A 452 -22.44 -4.06 8.43
N GLY A 453 -22.72 -5.31 8.10
CA GLY A 453 -22.47 -5.92 6.80
C GLY A 453 -23.75 -6.48 6.21
N PHE A 454 -23.87 -6.40 4.89
CA PHE A 454 -24.97 -6.99 4.12
C PHE A 454 -24.38 -7.92 3.05
N ASP A 455 -24.73 -9.20 3.11
CA ASP A 455 -24.50 -10.09 1.98
C ASP A 455 -25.48 -9.75 0.87
N THR A 456 -24.98 -9.22 -0.20
CA THR A 456 -25.75 -8.80 -1.36
C THR A 456 -25.57 -9.74 -2.56
N THR A 457 -25.02 -10.92 -2.34
CA THR A 457 -24.76 -11.92 -3.39
C THR A 457 -25.99 -12.20 -4.26
N VAL A 458 -27.17 -12.27 -3.65
CA VAL A 458 -28.44 -12.53 -4.34
C VAL A 458 -28.73 -11.52 -5.48
N VAL A 459 -28.25 -10.29 -5.38
CA VAL A 459 -28.45 -9.25 -6.41
C VAL A 459 -27.17 -8.91 -7.18
N LEU A 460 -26.00 -9.30 -6.69
CA LEU A 460 -24.71 -9.07 -7.36
C LEU A 460 -24.24 -10.25 -8.24
N ASP A 461 -24.83 -11.45 -8.08
CA ASP A 461 -24.49 -12.59 -8.94
C ASP A 461 -25.01 -12.36 -10.36
N THR A 462 -24.08 -12.30 -11.31
CA THR A 462 -24.38 -12.00 -12.73
C THR A 462 -24.52 -13.23 -13.60
N LYS A 463 -24.50 -14.45 -13.04
CA LYS A 463 -24.61 -15.68 -13.83
C LYS A 463 -25.85 -15.73 -14.73
N ASN A 464 -26.96 -15.14 -14.28
CA ASN A 464 -28.21 -15.05 -15.01
C ASN A 464 -28.49 -13.63 -15.55
N GLY A 465 -27.50 -12.77 -15.64
CA GLY A 465 -27.65 -11.36 -15.95
C GLY A 465 -27.77 -10.47 -14.72
N ILE A 466 -27.94 -9.18 -14.94
CA ILE A 466 -28.08 -8.21 -13.85
C ILE A 466 -29.47 -8.39 -13.19
N HIS A 467 -29.48 -8.63 -11.87
CA HIS A 467 -30.72 -8.80 -11.13
C HIS A 467 -31.51 -7.49 -11.08
N PRO A 468 -32.83 -7.47 -11.41
CA PRO A 468 -33.62 -6.24 -11.44
C PRO A 468 -33.66 -5.47 -10.11
N ALA A 469 -33.63 -6.16 -8.98
CA ALA A 469 -33.61 -5.55 -7.65
C ALA A 469 -32.24 -4.97 -7.24
N CYS A 470 -31.18 -5.14 -8.05
CA CYS A 470 -29.83 -4.71 -7.70
C CYS A 470 -29.77 -3.19 -7.41
N GLU A 471 -30.18 -2.34 -8.38
CA GLU A 471 -30.15 -0.89 -8.17
C GLU A 471 -31.08 -0.42 -7.04
N PRO A 472 -32.37 -0.81 -6.99
CA PRO A 472 -33.27 -0.35 -5.93
C PRO A 472 -32.81 -0.74 -4.53
N LEU A 473 -32.37 -1.98 -4.34
CA LEU A 473 -31.94 -2.50 -3.04
C LEU A 473 -30.62 -1.82 -2.58
N LEU A 474 -29.63 -1.78 -3.46
CA LEU A 474 -28.37 -1.11 -3.14
C LEU A 474 -28.57 0.38 -2.84
N ALA A 475 -29.48 1.06 -3.56
CA ALA A 475 -29.81 2.46 -3.26
C ALA A 475 -30.34 2.63 -1.84
N VAL A 476 -31.20 1.72 -1.36
CA VAL A 476 -31.70 1.73 0.04
C VAL A 476 -30.55 1.52 1.01
N LEU A 477 -29.67 0.54 0.77
CA LEU A 477 -28.52 0.26 1.64
C LEU A 477 -27.55 1.45 1.68
N PHE A 478 -27.22 2.08 0.55
CA PHE A 478 -26.40 3.28 0.51
C PHE A 478 -27.05 4.47 1.21
N PHE A 479 -28.39 4.59 1.12
CA PHE A 479 -29.09 5.61 1.88
C PHE A 479 -29.03 5.36 3.38
N PHE A 480 -29.13 4.10 3.83
CA PHE A 480 -28.92 3.72 5.23
C PHE A 480 -27.51 4.09 5.69
N LYS A 481 -26.50 3.82 4.86
CA LYS A 481 -25.12 4.26 5.12
C LYS A 481 -25.02 5.76 5.33
N GLU A 482 -25.70 6.57 4.51
CA GLU A 482 -25.71 8.03 4.66
C GLU A 482 -26.37 8.49 5.98
N ILE A 483 -27.36 7.75 6.46
CA ILE A 483 -28.00 8.02 7.77
C ILE A 483 -27.06 7.61 8.92
N MET A 484 -26.35 6.49 8.79
CA MET A 484 -25.36 6.06 9.76
C MET A 484 -24.25 7.10 9.92
N GLN A 485 -23.84 7.76 8.81
CA GLN A 485 -22.80 8.76 8.79
C GLN A 485 -23.19 9.99 9.59
N ARG A 486 -22.77 10.05 10.84
CA ARG A 486 -22.94 11.23 11.70
C ARG A 486 -21.74 12.14 11.57
N GLY A 487 -21.96 13.44 11.53
CA GLY A 487 -20.90 14.42 11.30
C GLY A 487 -19.72 14.27 12.26
N GLY A 488 -18.55 14.05 11.71
CA GLY A 488 -17.28 13.99 12.45
C GLY A 488 -16.82 12.62 12.90
N ASN A 489 -17.64 11.57 12.85
CA ASN A 489 -17.21 10.22 13.17
C ASN A 489 -16.45 9.60 11.99
N LEU A 490 -15.37 8.90 12.29
CA LEU A 490 -14.67 8.09 11.29
C LEU A 490 -15.62 6.99 10.81
N MET A 491 -15.77 6.85 9.49
CA MET A 491 -16.57 5.80 8.89
C MET A 491 -15.75 5.03 7.86
N LEU A 492 -15.74 3.71 7.98
CA LEU A 492 -15.21 2.78 7.00
C LEU A 492 -16.36 2.15 6.21
N SER A 493 -16.38 2.40 4.90
CA SER A 493 -17.30 1.76 3.97
C SER A 493 -16.53 0.82 3.06
N ILE A 494 -16.81 -0.48 3.12
CA ILE A 494 -16.22 -1.51 2.25
C ILE A 494 -17.28 -1.92 1.23
N ILE A 495 -16.94 -1.83 -0.05
CA ILE A 495 -17.84 -2.17 -1.15
C ILE A 495 -17.17 -3.22 -2.01
N GLU A 496 -17.58 -4.46 -1.83
CA GLU A 496 -17.16 -5.58 -2.66
C GLU A 496 -17.79 -5.48 -4.06
N GLU A 497 -17.06 -5.90 -5.08
CA GLU A 497 -17.47 -5.83 -6.49
C GLU A 497 -18.08 -4.46 -6.86
N PHE A 498 -17.37 -3.40 -6.46
CA PHE A 498 -17.84 -2.00 -6.53
C PHE A 498 -18.25 -1.54 -7.93
N TRP A 499 -17.74 -2.19 -8.97
CA TRP A 499 -18.08 -1.89 -10.36
C TRP A 499 -19.58 -2.10 -10.64
N MET A 500 -20.22 -3.05 -9.94
CA MET A 500 -21.64 -3.32 -10.13
C MET A 500 -22.52 -2.13 -9.68
N PRO A 501 -22.49 -1.67 -8.41
CA PRO A 501 -23.25 -0.48 -8.01
C PRO A 501 -22.81 0.78 -8.76
N ALA A 502 -21.56 0.84 -9.23
CA ALA A 502 -21.06 1.98 -10.01
C ALA A 502 -21.63 2.08 -11.43
N ASN A 503 -22.33 1.07 -11.91
CA ASN A 503 -22.97 1.05 -13.23
C ASN A 503 -24.43 1.55 -13.22
N PHE A 504 -25.05 1.73 -12.05
CA PHE A 504 -26.43 2.20 -11.96
C PHE A 504 -26.49 3.69 -11.63
N PRO A 505 -27.33 4.49 -12.32
CA PRO A 505 -27.34 5.95 -12.15
C PRO A 505 -27.55 6.41 -10.70
N MET A 506 -28.46 5.80 -9.95
CA MET A 506 -28.76 6.22 -8.58
C MET A 506 -27.62 5.92 -7.62
N THR A 507 -27.12 4.69 -7.59
CA THR A 507 -26.01 4.30 -6.72
C THR A 507 -24.69 4.92 -7.15
N GLN A 508 -24.50 5.13 -8.46
CA GLN A 508 -23.37 5.86 -9.02
C GLN A 508 -23.25 7.28 -8.45
N ASP A 509 -24.35 8.02 -8.41
CA ASP A 509 -24.35 9.37 -7.84
C ASP A 509 -24.08 9.36 -6.33
N MET A 510 -24.59 8.34 -5.62
CA MET A 510 -24.32 8.18 -4.18
C MET A 510 -22.85 7.88 -3.91
N ILE A 511 -22.23 7.00 -4.71
CA ILE A 511 -20.78 6.70 -4.64
C ILE A 511 -19.97 7.97 -4.96
N LYS A 512 -20.29 8.68 -6.05
CA LYS A 512 -19.62 9.94 -6.39
C LYS A 512 -19.71 10.98 -5.27
N SER A 513 -20.90 11.10 -4.68
CA SER A 513 -21.14 12.02 -3.56
C SER A 513 -20.30 11.64 -2.34
N ALA A 514 -20.26 10.35 -2.00
CA ALA A 514 -19.47 9.84 -0.88
C ALA A 514 -17.95 10.08 -1.10
N LEU A 515 -17.43 9.81 -2.28
CA LEU A 515 -16.03 10.05 -2.62
C LEU A 515 -15.67 11.54 -2.54
N LYS A 516 -16.52 12.44 -3.04
CA LYS A 516 -16.28 13.89 -2.98
C LYS A 516 -16.42 14.47 -1.57
N ALA A 517 -17.45 14.03 -0.84
CA ALA A 517 -17.78 14.57 0.48
C ALA A 517 -17.08 13.81 1.63
N GLY A 518 -16.52 12.63 1.39
CA GLY A 518 -15.94 11.75 2.41
C GLY A 518 -14.86 12.44 3.23
N ARG A 519 -14.01 13.26 2.57
CA ARG A 519 -13.02 14.10 3.25
C ARG A 519 -13.64 14.95 4.38
N MET A 520 -14.76 15.60 4.12
CA MET A 520 -15.42 16.50 5.08
C MET A 520 -16.19 15.73 6.16
N LYS A 521 -16.69 14.55 5.79
CA LYS A 521 -17.51 13.70 6.66
C LYS A 521 -16.68 12.70 7.50
N GLY A 522 -15.38 12.57 7.26
CA GLY A 522 -14.55 11.54 7.91
C GLY A 522 -14.78 10.13 7.37
N GLU A 523 -15.24 10.01 6.12
CA GLU A 523 -15.50 8.71 5.49
C GLU A 523 -14.30 8.21 4.69
N MET A 524 -13.95 6.95 4.91
CA MET A 524 -13.04 6.15 4.08
C MET A 524 -13.86 5.13 3.32
N MET A 525 -13.78 5.14 2.00
CA MET A 525 -14.41 4.13 1.16
C MET A 525 -13.33 3.22 0.59
N TRP A 526 -13.41 1.92 0.87
CA TRP A 526 -12.59 0.88 0.30
C TRP A 526 -13.39 0.16 -0.78
N LEU A 527 -12.88 0.24 -1.99
CA LEU A 527 -13.53 -0.25 -3.19
C LEU A 527 -12.79 -1.48 -3.69
N THR A 528 -13.45 -2.62 -3.69
CA THR A 528 -12.84 -3.91 -3.93
C THR A 528 -13.34 -4.53 -5.22
N SER A 529 -12.43 -5.07 -6.03
CA SER A 529 -12.75 -5.87 -7.22
C SER A 529 -11.62 -6.87 -7.54
N GLN A 530 -11.91 -7.79 -8.45
CA GLN A 530 -10.92 -8.80 -8.87
C GLN A 530 -9.88 -8.21 -9.81
N SER A 531 -10.26 -7.28 -10.68
CA SER A 531 -9.36 -6.63 -11.63
C SER A 531 -9.79 -5.19 -11.97
N PRO A 532 -8.87 -4.35 -12.52
CA PRO A 532 -9.25 -3.05 -13.05
C PRO A 532 -10.20 -3.14 -14.23
N GLU A 533 -10.12 -4.21 -15.03
CA GLU A 533 -10.93 -4.43 -16.23
C GLU A 533 -12.43 -4.43 -15.91
N ASP A 534 -12.81 -4.92 -14.74
CA ASP A 534 -14.21 -4.95 -14.29
C ASP A 534 -14.80 -3.54 -14.14
N ALA A 535 -13.95 -2.58 -13.79
CA ALA A 535 -14.35 -1.21 -13.49
C ALA A 535 -14.13 -0.21 -14.64
N ILE A 536 -13.25 -0.47 -15.59
CA ILE A 536 -12.85 0.48 -16.66
C ILE A 536 -14.06 1.00 -17.44
N ASN A 537 -15.02 0.13 -17.71
CA ASN A 537 -16.21 0.47 -18.49
C ASN A 537 -17.27 1.21 -17.68
N CYS A 538 -17.10 1.38 -16.36
CA CYS A 538 -18.08 2.11 -15.59
C CYS A 538 -17.95 3.63 -15.81
N ALA A 539 -19.08 4.32 -15.91
CA ALA A 539 -19.13 5.75 -16.25
C ALA A 539 -18.42 6.69 -15.24
N ILE A 540 -18.07 6.16 -14.05
CA ILE A 540 -17.38 6.94 -13.00
C ILE A 540 -15.94 6.50 -12.78
N PHE A 541 -15.39 5.61 -13.61
CA PHE A 541 -14.05 5.06 -13.42
C PHE A 541 -12.98 6.14 -13.23
N ALA A 542 -12.97 7.16 -14.09
CA ALA A 542 -12.02 8.26 -13.96
C ALA A 542 -12.11 8.98 -12.61
N ALA A 543 -13.33 9.18 -12.09
CA ALA A 543 -13.55 9.78 -10.77
C ALA A 543 -13.10 8.84 -9.64
N LEU A 544 -13.33 7.52 -9.78
CA LEU A 544 -12.87 6.51 -8.83
C LEU A 544 -11.34 6.53 -8.72
N VAL A 545 -10.64 6.48 -9.86
CA VAL A 545 -9.17 6.50 -9.91
C VAL A 545 -8.59 7.78 -9.32
N GLN A 546 -9.22 8.93 -9.60
CA GLN A 546 -8.79 10.23 -9.10
C GLN A 546 -9.00 10.40 -7.59
N GLN A 547 -10.11 9.90 -7.05
CA GLN A 547 -10.47 10.09 -5.64
C GLN A 547 -9.87 9.03 -4.71
N THR A 548 -9.45 7.87 -5.23
CA THR A 548 -8.75 6.84 -4.47
C THR A 548 -7.24 7.10 -4.46
N ALA A 549 -6.78 7.84 -3.45
CA ALA A 549 -5.37 8.20 -3.32
C ALA A 549 -4.46 6.99 -3.11
N THR A 550 -4.99 5.91 -2.56
CA THR A 550 -4.26 4.67 -2.28
C THR A 550 -4.83 3.52 -3.12
N LYS A 551 -3.94 2.81 -3.80
CA LYS A 551 -4.27 1.59 -4.55
C LYS A 551 -3.46 0.45 -3.99
N ILE A 552 -4.14 -0.63 -3.60
CA ILE A 552 -3.56 -1.86 -3.08
C ILE A 552 -3.80 -2.92 -4.15
N LEU A 553 -2.72 -3.37 -4.78
CA LEU A 553 -2.75 -4.28 -5.91
C LEU A 553 -2.12 -5.60 -5.51
N LEU A 554 -2.94 -6.64 -5.43
CA LEU A 554 -2.51 -8.00 -5.13
C LEU A 554 -2.17 -8.76 -6.42
N PRO A 555 -1.47 -9.89 -6.33
CA PRO A 555 -1.10 -10.68 -7.50
C PRO A 555 -2.31 -11.01 -8.39
N ASN A 556 -2.15 -10.80 -9.69
CA ASN A 556 -3.14 -11.20 -10.69
C ASN A 556 -2.39 -11.73 -11.92
N PRO A 557 -2.30 -13.07 -12.09
CA PRO A 557 -1.60 -13.68 -13.21
C PRO A 557 -2.25 -13.37 -14.57
N ASP A 558 -3.55 -13.10 -14.58
CA ASP A 558 -4.33 -12.76 -15.76
C ASP A 558 -4.37 -11.27 -16.08
N ALA A 559 -3.59 -10.47 -15.33
CA ALA A 559 -3.54 -9.02 -15.48
C ALA A 559 -3.20 -8.59 -16.90
N LYS A 560 -3.94 -7.61 -17.42
CA LYS A 560 -3.70 -6.97 -18.72
C LYS A 560 -3.18 -5.55 -18.50
N TRP A 561 -2.17 -5.17 -19.27
CA TRP A 561 -1.50 -3.88 -19.15
C TRP A 561 -2.45 -2.69 -19.24
N GLU A 562 -3.41 -2.76 -20.18
CA GLU A 562 -4.36 -1.68 -20.46
C GLU A 562 -5.10 -1.23 -19.20
N GLY A 563 -5.60 -2.18 -18.41
CA GLY A 563 -6.32 -1.87 -17.15
C GLY A 563 -5.44 -1.25 -16.10
N TYR A 564 -4.26 -1.78 -15.94
CA TYR A 564 -3.33 -1.30 -14.90
C TYR A 564 -2.68 0.05 -15.28
N LYS A 565 -2.50 0.32 -16.56
CA LYS A 565 -2.08 1.62 -17.07
C LYS A 565 -3.09 2.73 -16.71
N GLU A 566 -4.39 2.46 -16.89
CA GLU A 566 -5.46 3.42 -16.59
C GLU A 566 -5.55 3.78 -15.10
N ILE A 567 -5.16 2.88 -14.19
CA ILE A 567 -5.06 3.18 -12.76
C ILE A 567 -3.70 3.78 -12.37
N GLY A 568 -2.83 4.03 -13.35
CA GLY A 568 -1.60 4.81 -13.21
C GLY A 568 -0.35 4.00 -12.87
N LEU A 569 -0.28 2.70 -13.19
CA LEU A 569 0.95 1.93 -13.06
C LEU A 569 1.96 2.29 -14.15
N THR A 570 3.24 2.17 -13.81
CA THR A 570 4.33 2.12 -14.78
C THR A 570 4.50 0.68 -15.29
N GLU A 571 5.11 0.51 -16.47
CA GLU A 571 5.38 -0.82 -17.04
C GLU A 571 6.19 -1.70 -16.07
N LYS A 572 7.21 -1.14 -15.43
CA LYS A 572 8.04 -1.86 -14.43
C LYS A 572 7.26 -2.32 -13.20
N GLU A 573 6.35 -1.49 -12.70
CA GLU A 573 5.47 -1.87 -11.59
C GLU A 573 4.54 -3.01 -11.99
N PHE A 574 4.00 -2.95 -13.20
CA PHE A 574 3.13 -3.99 -13.75
C PHE A 574 3.87 -5.31 -13.97
N GLU A 575 5.06 -5.28 -14.61
CA GLU A 575 5.90 -6.47 -14.78
C GLU A 575 6.20 -7.14 -13.44
N LYS A 576 6.66 -6.36 -12.46
CA LYS A 576 6.96 -6.89 -11.12
C LYS A 576 5.71 -7.41 -10.41
N LEU A 577 4.55 -6.76 -10.55
CA LEU A 577 3.29 -7.23 -9.99
C LEU A 577 2.88 -8.58 -10.59
N LYS A 578 3.08 -8.76 -11.90
CA LYS A 578 2.75 -9.98 -12.63
C LYS A 578 3.66 -11.16 -12.28
N GLU A 579 4.91 -10.89 -11.87
CA GLU A 579 5.85 -11.90 -11.38
C GLU A 579 5.48 -12.45 -9.98
N LEU A 580 4.64 -11.74 -9.23
CA LEU A 580 4.25 -12.16 -7.89
C LEU A 580 3.32 -13.38 -7.95
N THR A 581 3.62 -14.38 -7.13
CA THR A 581 2.72 -15.52 -6.92
C THR A 581 1.69 -15.24 -5.83
N LYS A 582 0.59 -16.00 -5.82
CA LYS A 582 -0.45 -15.89 -4.78
C LYS A 582 0.12 -16.17 -3.38
N GLU A 583 1.07 -17.09 -3.30
CA GLU A 583 1.73 -17.52 -2.05
C GLU A 583 2.69 -16.47 -1.50
N SER A 584 3.15 -15.53 -2.33
CA SER A 584 4.09 -14.49 -1.91
C SER A 584 3.51 -13.58 -0.82
N ARG A 585 2.17 -13.45 -0.78
CA ARG A 585 1.44 -12.52 0.10
C ARG A 585 1.93 -11.07 -0.02
N THR A 586 2.60 -10.77 -1.12
CA THR A 586 3.15 -9.46 -1.45
C THR A 586 2.15 -8.69 -2.30
N MET A 587 2.03 -7.41 -2.03
CA MET A 587 1.16 -6.50 -2.77
C MET A 587 1.92 -5.24 -3.15
N LEU A 588 1.50 -4.60 -4.22
CA LEU A 588 1.94 -3.26 -4.58
C LEU A 588 1.00 -2.24 -3.93
N ILE A 589 1.53 -1.40 -3.08
CA ILE A 589 0.83 -0.23 -2.52
C ILE A 589 1.30 0.99 -3.28
N LYS A 590 0.37 1.60 -4.03
CA LYS A 590 0.62 2.80 -4.81
C LYS A 590 -0.14 3.98 -4.24
N GLN A 591 0.60 5.03 -3.92
CA GLN A 591 0.07 6.32 -3.47
C GLN A 591 0.66 7.44 -4.33
N SER A 592 0.10 8.64 -4.28
CA SER A 592 0.54 9.76 -5.10
C SER A 592 2.07 9.93 -5.08
N GLY A 593 2.74 9.59 -6.19
CA GLY A 593 4.18 9.73 -6.37
C GLY A 593 5.06 8.69 -5.69
N SER A 594 4.50 7.69 -4.98
CA SER A 594 5.28 6.60 -4.36
C SER A 594 4.65 5.24 -4.59
N SER A 595 5.50 4.22 -4.67
CA SER A 595 5.08 2.82 -4.77
C SER A 595 5.98 1.96 -3.90
N VAL A 596 5.40 0.98 -3.23
CA VAL A 596 6.13 0.01 -2.44
C VAL A 596 5.53 -1.39 -2.59
N PHE A 597 6.40 -2.38 -2.73
CA PHE A 597 6.02 -3.78 -2.58
C PHE A 597 6.16 -4.14 -1.11
N ALA A 598 5.05 -4.53 -0.51
CA ALA A 598 4.99 -4.86 0.91
C ALA A 598 4.18 -6.14 1.14
N LYS A 599 4.48 -6.82 2.24
CA LYS A 599 3.88 -8.08 2.63
C LYS A 599 3.20 -7.92 3.98
N MET A 600 1.98 -8.44 4.09
CA MET A 600 1.34 -8.65 5.38
C MET A 600 1.86 -9.96 5.96
N ASP A 601 2.60 -9.88 7.06
CA ASP A 601 3.17 -11.02 7.75
C ASP A 601 2.33 -11.32 9.00
N LEU A 602 1.56 -12.40 8.94
CA LEU A 602 0.69 -12.88 10.04
C LEU A 602 1.31 -14.07 10.78
N PHE A 603 2.62 -14.26 10.69
CA PHE A 603 3.32 -15.33 11.40
C PHE A 603 3.01 -15.27 12.92
N GLY A 604 2.59 -16.40 13.48
CA GLY A 604 2.15 -16.50 14.88
C GLY A 604 0.68 -16.14 15.11
N PHE A 605 -0.06 -15.77 14.06
CA PHE A 605 -1.51 -15.52 14.09
C PHE A 605 -2.27 -16.45 13.14
N ASP A 606 -1.65 -17.56 12.73
CA ASP A 606 -2.18 -18.49 11.72
C ASP A 606 -3.56 -19.03 12.09
N GLU A 607 -3.82 -19.25 13.36
CA GLU A 607 -5.12 -19.71 13.87
C GLU A 607 -6.28 -18.76 13.59
N PHE A 608 -6.02 -17.44 13.48
CA PHE A 608 -7.04 -16.44 13.20
C PHE A 608 -7.31 -16.21 11.70
N ILE A 609 -6.48 -16.78 10.82
CA ILE A 609 -6.64 -16.61 9.36
C ILE A 609 -8.03 -17.03 8.88
N PRO A 610 -8.66 -18.11 9.36
CA PRO A 610 -10.01 -18.47 8.95
C PRO A 610 -11.07 -17.41 9.24
N VAL A 611 -10.94 -16.69 10.37
CA VAL A 611 -11.83 -15.56 10.72
C VAL A 611 -11.58 -14.35 9.81
N LEU A 612 -10.31 -14.09 9.50
CA LEU A 612 -9.90 -12.92 8.68
C LEU A 612 -10.13 -13.15 7.18
N SER A 613 -10.10 -14.38 6.71
CA SER A 613 -10.20 -14.69 5.27
C SER A 613 -11.62 -14.98 4.79
N GLY A 614 -12.60 -15.14 5.70
CA GLY A 614 -13.95 -15.55 5.34
C GLY A 614 -13.98 -16.87 4.56
N SER A 615 -13.18 -17.87 5.00
CA SER A 615 -13.10 -19.17 4.33
C SER A 615 -14.43 -19.93 4.38
N GLU A 616 -14.76 -20.69 3.32
CA GLU A 616 -15.96 -21.51 3.27
C GLU A 616 -16.06 -22.49 4.46
N THR A 617 -14.93 -23.11 4.83
CA THR A 617 -14.85 -23.98 6.01
C THR A 617 -15.14 -23.21 7.30
N GLY A 618 -14.57 -22.03 7.45
CA GLY A 618 -14.83 -21.16 8.61
C GLY A 618 -16.30 -20.76 8.71
N LEU A 619 -16.91 -20.38 7.59
CA LEU A 619 -18.34 -20.03 7.52
C LEU A 619 -19.25 -21.21 7.85
N SER A 620 -18.95 -22.42 7.31
CA SER A 620 -19.74 -23.64 7.60
C SER A 620 -19.72 -23.97 9.10
N ILE A 621 -18.55 -23.93 9.72
CA ILE A 621 -18.43 -24.19 11.17
C ILE A 621 -19.12 -23.07 11.97
N PHE A 622 -19.02 -21.81 11.53
CA PHE A 622 -19.72 -20.70 12.16
C PHE A 622 -21.23 -20.88 12.10
N ASP A 623 -21.80 -21.28 10.94
CA ASP A 623 -23.22 -21.54 10.78
C ASP A 623 -23.70 -22.65 11.72
N GLU A 624 -22.91 -23.73 11.92
CA GLU A 624 -23.19 -24.76 12.90
C GLU A 624 -23.24 -24.22 14.33
N ILE A 625 -22.25 -23.36 14.69
CA ILE A 625 -22.19 -22.76 16.02
C ILE A 625 -23.42 -21.88 16.29
N ILE A 626 -23.82 -21.07 15.30
CA ILE A 626 -25.01 -20.20 15.42
C ILE A 626 -26.29 -21.03 15.48
N ALA A 627 -26.38 -22.13 14.72
CA ALA A 627 -27.53 -23.04 14.78
C ALA A 627 -27.67 -23.72 16.17
N GLU A 628 -26.56 -24.04 16.82
CA GLU A 628 -26.52 -24.69 18.14
C GLU A 628 -26.73 -23.69 19.30
N LYS A 629 -26.08 -22.52 19.25
CA LYS A 629 -25.96 -21.58 20.38
C LYS A 629 -26.74 -20.27 20.20
N GLY A 630 -27.31 -20.03 19.02
CA GLY A 630 -27.91 -18.75 18.66
C GLY A 630 -26.87 -17.69 18.29
N ASP A 631 -27.31 -16.43 18.13
CA ASP A 631 -26.43 -15.29 17.83
C ASP A 631 -25.67 -14.87 19.10
N VAL A 632 -24.52 -15.53 19.31
CA VAL A 632 -23.65 -15.34 20.49
C VAL A 632 -22.51 -14.37 20.19
N ALA A 633 -21.99 -13.71 21.25
CA ALA A 633 -20.93 -12.72 21.15
C ALA A 633 -19.58 -13.32 20.65
N PRO A 634 -18.69 -12.49 20.08
CA PRO A 634 -17.41 -12.93 19.52
C PRO A 634 -16.50 -13.69 20.49
N ASP A 635 -16.50 -13.32 21.74
CA ASP A 635 -15.76 -14.01 22.81
C ASP A 635 -16.23 -15.44 23.11
N ILE A 636 -17.41 -15.80 22.63
CA ILE A 636 -17.97 -17.16 22.73
C ILE A 636 -17.74 -17.96 21.43
N TRP A 637 -18.08 -17.38 20.26
CA TRP A 637 -18.03 -18.16 19.02
C TRP A 637 -16.63 -18.27 18.43
N ILE A 638 -15.73 -17.27 18.59
CA ILE A 638 -14.36 -17.35 18.04
C ILE A 638 -13.58 -18.51 18.66
N PRO A 639 -13.48 -18.66 20.01
CA PRO A 639 -12.78 -19.81 20.57
C PRO A 639 -13.36 -21.16 20.17
N GLU A 640 -14.68 -21.27 20.03
CA GLU A 640 -15.35 -22.48 19.60
C GLU A 640 -15.03 -22.82 18.15
N LEU A 641 -15.06 -21.82 17.26
CA LEU A 641 -14.69 -21.97 15.86
C LEU A 641 -13.23 -22.43 15.72
N LEU A 642 -12.30 -21.78 16.43
CA LEU A 642 -10.89 -22.15 16.41
C LEU A 642 -10.66 -23.58 16.93
N LYS A 643 -11.38 -23.96 17.96
CA LYS A 643 -11.34 -25.34 18.49
C LYS A 643 -11.80 -26.38 17.46
N ARG A 644 -12.92 -26.12 16.75
CA ARG A 644 -13.45 -27.03 15.73
C ARG A 644 -12.58 -27.10 14.47
N LEU A 645 -11.84 -26.02 14.17
CA LEU A 645 -10.88 -25.99 13.05
C LEU A 645 -9.61 -26.82 13.34
N ASN A 646 -9.21 -26.92 14.61
CA ASN A 646 -7.97 -27.57 15.03
C ASN A 646 -8.20 -29.02 15.53
N GLY A 647 -9.42 -29.43 15.68
CA GLY A 647 -9.79 -30.81 16.13
C GLY A 647 -10.22 -31.68 15.04
#